data_05176cce27db794f0e8f51bda3aa9d0b
#
_entry.id   05176cce27db794f0e8f51bda3aa9d0b
#
_cell.length_a   1.000
_cell.length_b   1.000
_cell.length_c   1.000
_cell.angle_alpha   90.00
_cell.angle_beta   90.00
_cell.angle_gamma   90.00
#
_symmetry.space_group_name_H-M   'P 1'
#
loop_
_entity.id
_entity.type
_entity.pdbx_description
1 polymer ?
#
loop_
_entity_poly.entity_id
_entity_poly.type
_entity_poly.pdbx_seq_one_letter_code
_entity_poly.pdbx_strand_id
1 'polypeptide(L)'
;VQVTPRAALLTLEPQVVQVPAQAARQVWWEVTAPTRLAELRPGEMLWEVEAQETGAQPEAARDVLKVNQRIVAATPVSVQQATLVQLGNEPTTMAVASPAGALPGRGGLQLNLRSRLYDGLPAVQAWFQRYPYSCLEQQASKAMGLHDAVMWREILEKIPTYLDDQGLADYFPLRGGSDSGSPLLTAWLLSATHEASRLDATFALPQATREQMIRGLTMFVEGKLSVREGSWMSRYRQDMRLMALEALSRHDAVRPAMLDGLEIAPARMGTAALLDWIGILQRVAQAPARVQRLRDALQALRARVSYQGSRIVLQADAERDGWWRMGNGDVDAARLLLAVLDDPAWKEDLGRIVTGLLARQQRGAWQSTTANLWGSLAVARFGRQQEDAPVNGVTKAHLGSHDVQHAWADERMEGSLFLPWPATNGDGARHGEAASATSSSAPRGAARGGRPAASVESSDRLEVVHQGSGRPWLTLQSLAAVPRTEPFFAGYRIRRTVVPMTAHVPTLPAGRHARGDVLRVRLEIEASAPMEWVVISDPVPAGATLLGSGLGRDSALATQDEDTGDGWLAYQERGFEWLRSYYRYLPAGRTSLEYTLRVNNPGTFQLPPTRVEALYAPEMFGELPNATITVQDADDASASSPRTEGATR
;
A
#
# COMPACT_ATOMS: atom_id res chain seq x y z
N VAL A 1 17.55 15.72 -40.92
CA VAL A 1 17.12 16.14 -39.58
C VAL A 1 18.14 15.68 -38.55
N GLN A 2 18.66 16.59 -37.76
CA GLN A 2 19.49 16.27 -36.61
C GLN A 2 18.57 16.12 -35.40
N VAL A 3 18.72 15.03 -34.65
CA VAL A 3 17.98 14.76 -33.42
C VAL A 3 18.95 14.75 -32.26
N THR A 4 18.76 15.66 -31.32
CA THR A 4 19.64 15.88 -30.17
C THR A 4 18.89 15.54 -28.87
N PRO A 5 19.25 14.46 -28.17
CA PRO A 5 18.70 14.13 -26.88
C PRO A 5 19.47 14.84 -25.76
N ARG A 6 18.76 15.28 -24.73
CA ARG A 6 19.33 15.79 -23.47
C ARG A 6 18.61 15.16 -22.29
N ALA A 7 19.36 14.62 -21.35
CA ALA A 7 18.82 14.11 -20.09
C ALA A 7 19.83 14.35 -18.97
N ALA A 8 19.32 14.56 -17.75
CA ALA A 8 20.19 14.71 -16.59
C ALA A 8 20.98 13.41 -16.34
N LEU A 9 22.27 13.54 -16.01
CA LEU A 9 23.20 12.43 -15.70
C LEU A 9 23.51 11.48 -16.86
N LEU A 10 23.07 11.79 -18.10
CA LEU A 10 23.36 11.00 -19.30
C LEU A 10 24.00 11.88 -20.37
N THR A 11 25.07 11.38 -21.01
CA THR A 11 25.65 11.98 -22.19
C THR A 11 25.27 11.13 -23.40
N LEU A 12 24.51 11.70 -24.33
CA LEU A 12 24.00 11.02 -25.50
C LEU A 12 24.39 11.79 -26.75
N GLU A 13 24.90 11.09 -27.76
CA GLU A 13 25.33 11.71 -29.03
C GLU A 13 24.11 12.03 -29.91
N PRO A 14 24.10 13.20 -30.57
CA PRO A 14 23.11 13.53 -31.56
C PRO A 14 23.15 12.56 -32.77
N GLN A 15 21.98 12.27 -33.34
CA GLN A 15 21.87 11.46 -34.55
C GLN A 15 21.37 12.31 -35.73
N VAL A 16 21.92 12.09 -36.91
CA VAL A 16 21.45 12.71 -38.14
C VAL A 16 20.75 11.67 -39.00
N VAL A 17 19.49 11.92 -39.35
CA VAL A 17 18.66 10.97 -40.11
C VAL A 17 18.06 11.67 -41.34
N GLN A 18 17.97 10.94 -42.45
CA GLN A 18 17.22 11.37 -43.61
C GLN A 18 15.78 10.89 -43.50
N VAL A 19 14.84 11.83 -43.54
CA VAL A 19 13.39 11.55 -43.52
C VAL A 19 12.82 11.92 -44.87
N PRO A 20 12.42 10.95 -45.71
CA PRO A 20 11.74 11.24 -46.98
C PRO A 20 10.41 11.97 -46.75
N ALA A 21 9.95 12.70 -47.77
CA ALA A 21 8.64 13.35 -47.73
C ALA A 21 7.52 12.33 -47.44
N GLN A 22 6.62 12.68 -46.51
CA GLN A 22 5.50 11.84 -46.08
C GLN A 22 5.92 10.50 -45.41
N ALA A 23 7.18 10.37 -44.98
CA ALA A 23 7.69 9.20 -44.25
C ALA A 23 8.03 9.55 -42.81
N ALA A 24 8.10 8.54 -41.97
CA ALA A 24 8.61 8.61 -40.60
C ALA A 24 9.90 7.78 -40.45
N ARG A 25 10.80 8.25 -39.63
CA ARG A 25 11.99 7.51 -39.22
C ARG A 25 12.08 7.47 -37.70
N GLN A 26 12.37 6.31 -37.17
CA GLN A 26 12.62 6.12 -35.73
C GLN A 26 14.10 6.34 -35.43
N VAL A 27 14.38 7.08 -34.37
CA VAL A 27 15.70 7.20 -33.77
C VAL A 27 15.62 6.67 -32.35
N TRP A 28 16.69 6.05 -31.87
CA TRP A 28 16.74 5.47 -30.53
C TRP A 28 18.16 5.51 -29.96
N TRP A 29 18.24 5.56 -28.64
CA TRP A 29 19.50 5.51 -27.89
C TRP A 29 19.39 4.41 -26.86
N GLU A 30 20.46 3.63 -26.74
CA GLU A 30 20.62 2.70 -25.64
C GLU A 30 21.05 3.49 -24.40
N VAL A 31 20.33 3.34 -23.30
CA VAL A 31 20.59 4.06 -22.06
C VAL A 31 20.58 3.13 -20.87
N THR A 32 21.50 3.38 -19.94
CA THR A 32 21.49 2.73 -18.62
C THR A 32 20.93 3.69 -17.60
N ALA A 33 19.96 3.23 -16.80
CA ALA A 33 19.39 4.05 -15.75
C ALA A 33 20.48 4.50 -14.75
N PRO A 34 20.56 5.80 -14.40
CA PRO A 34 21.59 6.29 -13.49
C PRO A 34 21.43 5.69 -12.10
N THR A 35 22.54 5.31 -11.49
CA THR A 35 22.58 4.75 -10.13
C THR A 35 22.48 5.82 -9.04
N ARG A 36 22.78 7.08 -9.36
CA ARG A 36 22.75 8.23 -8.43
C ARG A 36 21.38 8.90 -8.40
N LEU A 37 20.36 8.14 -7.97
CA LEU A 37 18.99 8.65 -7.94
C LEU A 37 18.80 9.86 -7.01
N ALA A 38 19.65 10.05 -6.02
CA ALA A 38 19.63 11.19 -5.10
C ALA A 38 19.96 12.54 -5.79
N GLU A 39 20.63 12.52 -6.94
CA GLU A 39 20.96 13.71 -7.72
C GLU A 39 19.81 14.16 -8.63
N LEU A 40 18.81 13.29 -8.84
CA LEU A 40 17.57 13.61 -9.54
C LEU A 40 16.55 14.16 -8.54
N ARG A 41 15.80 15.19 -8.89
CA ARG A 41 14.59 15.58 -8.12
C ARG A 41 13.68 14.37 -8.05
N PRO A 42 12.98 14.09 -6.93
CA PRO A 42 12.70 12.75 -6.41
C PRO A 42 12.29 11.75 -7.49
N GLY A 43 13.30 11.02 -8.00
CA GLY A 43 13.13 9.92 -8.94
C GLY A 43 12.66 10.31 -10.35
N GLU A 44 12.67 11.59 -10.73
CA GLU A 44 12.23 12.03 -12.06
C GLU A 44 13.41 12.47 -12.93
N MET A 45 13.48 11.95 -14.14
CA MET A 45 14.40 12.36 -15.17
C MET A 45 13.65 13.06 -16.29
N LEU A 46 13.98 14.34 -16.50
CA LEU A 46 13.47 15.11 -17.63
C LEU A 46 14.28 14.77 -18.88
N TRP A 47 13.60 14.27 -19.90
CA TRP A 47 14.10 14.12 -21.24
C TRP A 47 13.69 15.33 -22.08
N GLU A 48 14.63 15.90 -22.80
CA GLU A 48 14.39 16.87 -23.84
C GLU A 48 15.01 16.36 -25.15
N VAL A 49 14.18 16.14 -26.15
CA VAL A 49 14.63 15.68 -27.48
C VAL A 49 14.29 16.76 -28.48
N GLU A 50 15.31 17.33 -29.07
CA GLU A 50 15.22 18.39 -30.08
C GLU A 50 15.44 17.79 -31.48
N ALA A 51 14.52 17.99 -32.39
CA ALA A 51 14.66 17.65 -33.79
C ALA A 51 14.78 18.95 -34.63
N GLN A 52 15.85 19.09 -35.38
CA GLN A 52 16.12 20.26 -36.20
C GLN A 52 16.46 19.86 -37.64
N GLU A 53 15.88 20.53 -38.61
CA GLU A 53 16.24 20.36 -40.02
C GLU A 53 17.65 20.86 -40.28
N THR A 54 18.48 20.01 -40.92
CA THR A 54 19.86 20.36 -41.31
C THR A 54 19.87 20.76 -42.80
N GLY A 55 19.78 22.03 -43.10
CA GLY A 55 19.80 22.56 -44.47
C GLY A 55 20.05 24.07 -44.48
N ALA A 56 20.43 24.60 -45.67
CA ALA A 56 20.81 25.99 -45.85
C ALA A 56 19.64 26.98 -45.95
N GLN A 57 18.48 26.67 -45.38
CA GLN A 57 17.31 27.57 -45.41
C GLN A 57 17.27 28.45 -44.16
N PRO A 58 16.86 29.74 -44.26
CA PRO A 58 16.85 30.67 -43.14
C PRO A 58 15.82 30.33 -42.05
N GLU A 59 14.85 29.46 -42.29
CA GLU A 59 13.83 28.99 -41.37
C GLU A 59 13.85 27.46 -41.31
N ALA A 60 14.90 26.87 -40.75
CA ALA A 60 14.97 25.43 -40.51
C ALA A 60 13.89 25.01 -39.49
N ALA A 61 13.06 24.03 -39.89
CA ALA A 61 12.03 23.50 -39.00
C ALA A 61 12.67 22.90 -37.72
N ARG A 62 12.08 23.22 -36.60
CA ARG A 62 12.55 22.76 -35.27
C ARG A 62 11.36 22.34 -34.40
N ASP A 63 11.51 21.22 -33.72
CA ASP A 63 10.54 20.75 -32.73
C ASP A 63 11.26 20.22 -31.49
N VAL A 64 10.61 20.32 -30.33
CA VAL A 64 11.17 19.88 -29.04
C VAL A 64 10.14 19.09 -28.25
N LEU A 65 10.47 17.84 -27.97
CA LEU A 65 9.69 16.98 -27.09
C LEU A 65 10.30 16.97 -25.69
N LYS A 66 9.48 17.21 -24.66
CA LYS A 66 9.87 17.08 -23.25
C LYS A 66 9.05 15.97 -22.59
N VAL A 67 9.75 15.02 -21.95
CA VAL A 67 9.12 13.89 -21.28
C VAL A 67 9.73 13.74 -19.89
N ASN A 68 8.89 13.70 -18.86
CA ASN A 68 9.29 13.29 -17.51
C ASN A 68 9.18 11.78 -17.38
N GLN A 69 10.29 11.12 -17.03
CA GLN A 69 10.33 9.70 -16.77
C GLN A 69 10.70 9.42 -15.32
N ARG A 70 9.87 8.66 -14.63
CA ARG A 70 10.16 8.21 -13.27
C ARG A 70 11.15 7.05 -13.31
N ILE A 71 12.25 7.17 -12.54
CA ILE A 71 13.21 6.10 -12.33
C ILE A 71 13.05 5.55 -10.92
N VAL A 72 12.82 4.25 -10.82
CA VAL A 72 12.66 3.55 -9.55
C VAL A 72 13.66 2.41 -9.44
N ALA A 73 14.04 2.08 -8.22
CA ALA A 73 14.90 0.92 -7.99
C ALA A 73 14.15 -0.38 -8.32
N ALA A 74 14.78 -1.29 -9.05
CA ALA A 74 14.21 -2.62 -9.37
C ALA A 74 13.84 -3.39 -8.09
N THR A 75 14.67 -3.30 -7.05
CA THR A 75 14.34 -3.75 -5.71
C THR A 75 14.33 -2.52 -4.79
N PRO A 76 13.16 -2.00 -4.43
CA PRO A 76 13.09 -0.81 -3.57
C PRO A 76 13.54 -1.13 -2.15
N VAL A 77 14.18 -0.14 -1.51
CA VAL A 77 14.45 -0.21 -0.08
C VAL A 77 13.11 -0.15 0.68
N SER A 78 12.90 -1.10 1.54
CA SER A 78 11.68 -1.21 2.35
C SER A 78 12.01 -1.43 3.83
N VAL A 79 11.06 -1.08 4.70
CA VAL A 79 11.18 -1.34 6.13
C VAL A 79 11.06 -2.85 6.35
N GLN A 80 12.07 -3.44 6.95
CA GLN A 80 12.09 -4.87 7.29
C GLN A 80 11.64 -5.09 8.73
N GLN A 81 12.04 -4.20 9.63
CA GLN A 81 11.67 -4.20 11.03
C GLN A 81 11.55 -2.76 11.54
N ALA A 82 10.68 -2.51 12.50
CA ALA A 82 10.63 -1.24 13.19
C ALA A 82 10.29 -1.43 14.66
N THR A 83 10.80 -0.52 15.49
CA THR A 83 10.55 -0.48 16.92
C THR A 83 10.30 0.96 17.34
N LEU A 84 9.27 1.19 18.14
CA LEU A 84 8.98 2.48 18.76
C LEU A 84 9.28 2.38 20.27
N VAL A 85 10.10 3.29 20.78
CA VAL A 85 10.49 3.33 22.18
C VAL A 85 10.57 4.77 22.67
N GLN A 86 10.18 4.99 23.93
CA GLN A 86 10.38 6.27 24.60
C GLN A 86 11.75 6.25 25.30
N LEU A 87 12.60 7.23 24.94
CA LEU A 87 13.94 7.35 25.50
C LEU A 87 13.87 7.98 26.90
N GLY A 88 14.68 7.43 27.81
CA GLY A 88 14.97 8.03 29.12
C GLY A 88 16.39 8.58 29.17
N ASN A 89 16.86 8.91 30.37
CA ASN A 89 18.23 9.36 30.60
C ASN A 89 19.26 8.20 30.60
N GLU A 90 18.78 6.96 30.72
CA GLU A 90 19.61 5.76 30.64
C GLU A 90 19.80 5.34 29.18
N PRO A 91 20.99 4.85 28.79
CA PRO A 91 21.23 4.33 27.47
C PRO A 91 20.28 3.19 27.09
N THR A 92 19.60 3.33 25.96
CA THR A 92 18.77 2.27 25.38
C THR A 92 19.61 1.48 24.39
N THR A 93 19.79 0.19 24.65
CA THR A 93 20.57 -0.69 23.77
C THR A 93 19.68 -1.66 23.03
N MET A 94 19.87 -1.79 21.74
CA MET A 94 19.09 -2.67 20.86
C MET A 94 20.02 -3.49 19.98
N ALA A 95 19.80 -4.80 19.90
CA ALA A 95 20.45 -5.65 18.91
C ALA A 95 19.84 -5.40 17.54
N VAL A 96 20.66 -5.09 16.54
CA VAL A 96 20.24 -4.83 15.18
C VAL A 96 21.08 -5.66 14.20
N ALA A 97 20.47 -6.09 13.10
CA ALA A 97 21.17 -6.84 12.06
C ALA A 97 20.67 -6.42 10.68
N SER A 98 21.56 -6.47 9.69
CA SER A 98 21.14 -6.33 8.30
C SER A 98 20.24 -7.51 7.93
N PRO A 99 19.09 -7.30 7.30
CA PRO A 99 18.20 -8.39 6.90
C PRO A 99 18.87 -9.39 5.97
N ALA A 100 18.57 -10.67 6.16
CA ALA A 100 19.09 -11.73 5.30
C ALA A 100 18.69 -11.51 3.83
N GLY A 101 19.64 -11.68 2.89
CA GLY A 101 19.42 -11.45 1.47
C GLY A 101 19.33 -9.97 1.05
N ALA A 102 19.65 -9.03 1.95
CA ALA A 102 19.71 -7.62 1.62
C ALA A 102 20.81 -7.33 0.58
N LEU A 103 20.50 -6.49 -0.40
CA LEU A 103 21.49 -6.01 -1.37
C LEU A 103 22.51 -5.12 -0.66
N PRO A 104 23.83 -5.36 -0.83
CA PRO A 104 24.89 -4.58 -0.20
C PRO A 104 24.77 -3.07 -0.48
N GLY A 105 24.99 -2.25 0.54
CA GLY A 105 24.90 -0.80 0.43
C GLY A 105 23.49 -0.23 0.18
N ARG A 106 22.46 -1.07 0.21
CA ARG A 106 21.06 -0.68 -0.04
C ARG A 106 20.23 -0.79 1.22
N GLY A 107 20.38 0.19 2.12
CA GLY A 107 19.64 0.27 3.39
C GLY A 107 20.51 0.73 4.55
N GLY A 108 19.97 0.60 5.76
CA GLY A 108 20.58 1.06 7.01
C GLY A 108 19.53 1.17 8.11
N LEU A 109 19.90 1.82 9.20
CA LEU A 109 19.02 2.16 10.30
C LEU A 109 18.54 3.60 10.15
N GLN A 110 17.24 3.80 10.07
CA GLN A 110 16.60 5.10 10.14
C GLN A 110 16.10 5.33 11.55
N LEU A 111 16.57 6.39 12.20
CA LEU A 111 16.14 6.81 13.52
C LEU A 111 15.32 8.09 13.37
N ASN A 112 14.03 8.00 13.62
CA ASN A 112 13.15 9.15 13.62
C ASN A 112 12.82 9.51 15.06
N LEU A 113 13.15 10.73 15.45
CA LEU A 113 12.99 11.28 16.78
C LEU A 113 11.83 12.27 16.80
N ARG A 114 10.97 12.18 17.81
CA ARG A 114 9.85 13.07 18.04
C ARG A 114 9.80 13.49 19.50
N SER A 115 9.53 14.77 19.77
CA SER A 115 9.29 15.24 21.11
C SER A 115 7.98 14.70 21.67
N ARG A 116 6.98 14.51 20.79
CA ARG A 116 5.62 14.08 21.12
C ARG A 116 5.08 13.10 20.08
N LEU A 117 4.26 12.16 20.52
CA LEU A 117 3.52 11.26 19.63
C LEU A 117 2.43 11.99 18.83
N TYR A 118 1.94 13.11 19.35
CA TYR A 118 0.97 13.97 18.68
C TYR A 118 1.44 14.45 17.30
N ASP A 119 2.75 14.68 17.13
CA ASP A 119 3.33 15.18 15.89
C ASP A 119 3.38 14.11 14.77
N GLY A 120 2.82 12.94 15.02
CA GLY A 120 2.66 11.85 14.06
C GLY A 120 3.66 10.70 14.25
N LEU A 121 3.41 9.65 13.49
CA LEU A 121 4.18 8.41 13.49
C LEU A 121 4.97 8.30 12.17
N PRO A 122 6.27 8.61 12.13
CA PRO A 122 7.05 8.67 10.87
C PRO A 122 7.00 7.39 10.04
N ALA A 123 6.98 6.23 10.70
CA ALA A 123 6.90 4.94 10.01
C ALA A 123 5.55 4.73 9.33
N VAL A 124 4.45 5.17 9.96
CA VAL A 124 3.10 5.14 9.39
C VAL A 124 3.00 6.14 8.22
N GLN A 125 3.57 7.33 8.35
CA GLN A 125 3.62 8.32 7.27
C GLN A 125 4.38 7.75 6.06
N ALA A 126 5.56 7.15 6.27
CA ALA A 126 6.33 6.50 5.21
C ALA A 126 5.58 5.30 4.58
N TRP A 127 4.76 4.60 5.36
CA TRP A 127 3.89 3.55 4.85
C TRP A 127 2.82 4.12 3.92
N PHE A 128 2.09 5.18 4.33
CA PHE A 128 1.09 5.84 3.50
C PHE A 128 1.68 6.42 2.20
N GLN A 129 2.87 7.02 2.24
CA GLN A 129 3.53 7.55 1.05
C GLN A 129 3.77 6.49 -0.01
N ARG A 130 4.10 5.25 0.40
CA ARG A 130 4.36 4.12 -0.50
C ARG A 130 3.12 3.32 -0.85
N TYR A 131 1.99 3.55 -0.16
CA TYR A 131 0.77 2.78 -0.38
C TYR A 131 0.23 3.03 -1.79
N PRO A 132 0.06 1.97 -2.62
CA PRO A 132 -0.11 2.14 -4.06
C PRO A 132 -1.55 2.26 -4.54
N TYR A 133 -2.54 1.92 -3.71
CA TYR A 133 -3.94 1.83 -4.12
C TYR A 133 -4.72 3.12 -3.83
N SER A 134 -5.84 3.35 -4.56
CA SER A 134 -6.43 4.67 -4.73
C SER A 134 -7.97 4.72 -4.67
N CYS A 135 -8.65 3.77 -4.01
CA CYS A 135 -10.09 3.93 -3.77
C CYS A 135 -10.35 5.10 -2.79
N LEU A 136 -11.59 5.58 -2.70
CA LEU A 136 -11.95 6.74 -1.87
C LEU A 136 -11.52 6.58 -0.41
N GLU A 137 -11.75 5.41 0.19
CA GLU A 137 -11.29 5.12 1.57
C GLU A 137 -9.78 5.32 1.69
N GLN A 138 -9.01 4.73 0.78
CA GLN A 138 -7.55 4.72 0.82
C GLN A 138 -6.96 6.12 0.60
N GLN A 139 -7.53 6.88 -0.34
CA GLN A 139 -7.16 8.27 -0.55
C GLN A 139 -7.45 9.12 0.69
N ALA A 140 -8.64 8.96 1.28
CA ALA A 140 -9.05 9.69 2.49
C ALA A 140 -8.17 9.32 3.69
N SER A 141 -7.92 8.01 3.93
CA SER A 141 -7.00 7.54 4.96
C SER A 141 -5.60 8.10 4.79
N LYS A 142 -5.09 8.11 3.55
CA LYS A 142 -3.76 8.64 3.22
C LYS A 142 -3.66 10.14 3.48
N ALA A 143 -4.62 10.93 3.00
CA ALA A 143 -4.62 12.38 3.19
C ALA A 143 -4.66 12.76 4.68
N MET A 144 -5.56 12.16 5.45
CA MET A 144 -5.67 12.40 6.89
C MET A 144 -4.45 11.86 7.67
N GLY A 145 -3.95 10.67 7.32
CA GLY A 145 -2.81 10.04 7.99
C GLY A 145 -1.46 10.73 7.71
N LEU A 146 -1.32 11.39 6.56
CA LEU A 146 -0.17 12.22 6.20
C LEU A 146 -0.30 13.68 6.66
N HIS A 147 -1.47 14.07 7.18
CA HIS A 147 -1.84 15.47 7.41
C HIS A 147 -1.70 16.33 6.13
N ASP A 148 -2.03 15.76 4.97
CA ASP A 148 -1.91 16.41 3.66
C ASP A 148 -3.20 17.15 3.28
N ALA A 149 -3.23 18.44 3.60
CA ALA A 149 -4.37 19.33 3.31
C ALA A 149 -4.59 19.56 1.81
N VAL A 150 -3.54 19.44 0.98
CA VAL A 150 -3.65 19.60 -0.48
C VAL A 150 -4.36 18.39 -1.06
N MET A 151 -3.87 17.20 -0.76
CA MET A 151 -4.51 15.93 -1.17
C MET A 151 -5.97 15.84 -0.68
N TRP A 152 -6.23 16.28 0.56
CA TRP A 152 -7.60 16.29 1.10
C TRP A 152 -8.53 17.21 0.29
N ARG A 153 -8.08 18.40 -0.08
CA ARG A 153 -8.86 19.32 -0.92
C ARG A 153 -9.18 18.71 -2.29
N GLU A 154 -8.21 18.07 -2.93
CA GLU A 154 -8.44 17.38 -4.21
C GLU A 154 -9.47 16.25 -4.10
N ILE A 155 -9.51 15.55 -2.95
CA ILE A 155 -10.52 14.54 -2.67
C ILE A 155 -11.89 15.20 -2.52
N LEU A 156 -12.00 16.30 -1.78
CA LEU A 156 -13.26 17.00 -1.57
C LEU A 156 -13.87 17.52 -2.88
N GLU A 157 -13.05 17.98 -3.82
CA GLU A 157 -13.52 18.38 -5.16
C GLU A 157 -14.13 17.22 -5.95
N LYS A 158 -13.61 16.01 -5.75
CA LYS A 158 -14.06 14.79 -6.46
C LYS A 158 -15.19 14.04 -5.74
N ILE A 159 -15.37 14.25 -4.44
CA ILE A 159 -16.29 13.47 -3.60
C ILE A 159 -17.73 13.41 -4.16
N PRO A 160 -18.27 14.47 -4.81
CA PRO A 160 -19.60 14.39 -5.42
C PRO A 160 -19.74 13.31 -6.51
N THR A 161 -18.65 12.91 -7.17
CA THR A 161 -18.68 11.85 -8.18
C THR A 161 -18.74 10.44 -7.56
N TYR A 162 -18.52 10.34 -6.25
CA TYR A 162 -18.58 9.08 -5.50
C TYR A 162 -19.90 8.90 -4.77
N LEU A 163 -20.76 9.93 -4.72
CA LEU A 163 -22.04 9.87 -4.01
C LEU A 163 -23.17 9.45 -4.95
N ASP A 164 -23.98 8.50 -4.51
CA ASP A 164 -25.23 8.16 -5.19
C ASP A 164 -26.32 9.20 -4.90
N ASP A 165 -27.47 9.06 -5.58
CA ASP A 165 -28.62 9.95 -5.43
C ASP A 165 -29.19 9.95 -4.00
N GLN A 166 -28.90 8.93 -3.22
CA GLN A 166 -29.32 8.80 -1.82
C GLN A 166 -28.33 9.41 -0.83
N GLY A 167 -27.14 9.77 -1.30
CA GLY A 167 -26.07 10.35 -0.50
C GLY A 167 -25.13 9.33 0.13
N LEU A 168 -25.12 8.10 -0.35
CA LEU A 168 -24.16 7.09 0.05
C LEU A 168 -22.92 7.13 -0.85
N ALA A 169 -21.75 7.04 -0.24
CA ALA A 169 -20.47 7.03 -0.95
C ALA A 169 -20.10 5.64 -1.45
N ASP A 170 -19.52 5.54 -2.66
CA ASP A 170 -18.89 4.32 -3.15
C ASP A 170 -17.35 4.47 -3.17
N TYR A 171 -16.65 3.37 -3.27
CA TYR A 171 -15.19 3.29 -3.27
C TYR A 171 -14.56 3.88 -4.54
N PHE A 172 -15.29 3.86 -5.65
CA PHE A 172 -14.89 4.41 -6.94
C PHE A 172 -15.96 5.35 -7.48
N PRO A 173 -15.60 6.27 -8.42
CA PRO A 173 -16.60 7.14 -9.04
C PRO A 173 -17.71 6.34 -9.70
N LEU A 174 -18.95 6.74 -9.45
CA LEU A 174 -20.14 6.08 -9.98
C LEU A 174 -20.22 6.30 -11.50
N ARG A 175 -20.52 5.24 -12.24
CA ARG A 175 -20.63 5.27 -13.70
C ARG A 175 -22.07 5.50 -14.19
N GLY A 176 -23.01 5.70 -13.28
CA GLY A 176 -24.44 5.95 -13.55
C GLY A 176 -25.30 4.68 -13.58
N GLY A 177 -26.58 4.84 -13.45
CA GLY A 177 -27.65 3.88 -13.72
C GLY A 177 -27.97 2.86 -12.63
N SER A 178 -27.08 2.01 -12.20
CA SER A 178 -27.36 0.94 -11.24
C SER A 178 -26.39 0.88 -10.05
N ASP A 179 -25.42 1.79 -10.04
CA ASP A 179 -24.43 1.82 -8.98
C ASP A 179 -25.05 2.43 -7.72
N SER A 180 -24.93 1.72 -6.59
CA SER A 180 -25.40 2.17 -5.28
C SER A 180 -24.23 2.32 -4.33
N GLY A 181 -24.21 3.40 -3.57
CA GLY A 181 -23.20 3.64 -2.56
C GLY A 181 -23.23 2.62 -1.42
N SER A 182 -22.17 2.61 -0.64
CA SER A 182 -21.97 1.74 0.51
C SER A 182 -22.32 2.46 1.81
N PRO A 183 -23.32 1.99 2.58
CA PRO A 183 -23.59 2.52 3.92
C PRO A 183 -22.37 2.41 4.85
N LEU A 184 -21.58 1.35 4.71
CA LEU A 184 -20.38 1.11 5.53
C LEU A 184 -19.29 2.14 5.25
N LEU A 185 -18.98 2.38 3.97
CA LEU A 185 -17.99 3.40 3.59
C LEU A 185 -18.47 4.80 4.00
N THR A 186 -19.76 5.10 3.82
CA THR A 186 -20.35 6.38 4.23
C THR A 186 -20.24 6.59 5.73
N ALA A 187 -20.56 5.56 6.54
CA ALA A 187 -20.43 5.59 7.99
C ALA A 187 -18.97 5.77 8.41
N TRP A 188 -18.05 5.07 7.76
CA TRP A 188 -16.62 5.19 8.02
C TRP A 188 -16.11 6.60 7.70
N LEU A 189 -16.46 7.17 6.54
CA LEU A 189 -16.07 8.54 6.15
C LEU A 189 -16.56 9.57 7.18
N LEU A 190 -17.82 9.52 7.58
CA LEU A 190 -18.37 10.42 8.60
C LEU A 190 -17.66 10.28 9.94
N SER A 191 -17.35 9.05 10.37
CA SER A 191 -16.66 8.79 11.64
C SER A 191 -15.20 9.24 11.60
N ALA A 192 -14.46 8.88 10.55
CA ALA A 192 -13.04 9.18 10.40
C ALA A 192 -12.80 10.68 10.25
N THR A 193 -13.57 11.36 9.39
CA THR A 193 -13.44 12.81 9.19
C THR A 193 -13.87 13.61 10.43
N HIS A 194 -14.87 13.13 11.17
CA HIS A 194 -15.23 13.75 12.46
C HIS A 194 -14.06 13.67 13.44
N GLU A 195 -13.43 12.50 13.60
CA GLU A 195 -12.32 12.33 14.53
C GLU A 195 -11.07 13.09 14.09
N ALA A 196 -10.76 13.09 12.78
CA ALA A 196 -9.65 13.88 12.22
C ALA A 196 -9.88 15.39 12.41
N SER A 197 -11.09 15.87 12.18
CA SER A 197 -11.41 17.31 12.33
C SER A 197 -11.32 17.82 13.77
N ARG A 198 -11.41 16.94 14.77
CA ARG A 198 -11.13 17.30 16.18
C ARG A 198 -9.65 17.58 16.45
N LEU A 199 -8.78 17.03 15.62
CA LEU A 199 -7.34 17.30 15.66
C LEU A 199 -6.98 18.49 14.77
N ASP A 200 -7.52 18.54 13.55
CA ASP A 200 -7.33 19.62 12.59
C ASP A 200 -8.60 19.84 11.77
N ALA A 201 -9.22 21.01 11.92
CA ALA A 201 -10.47 21.38 11.26
C ALA A 201 -10.41 21.32 9.72
N THR A 202 -9.22 21.33 9.12
CA THR A 202 -8.99 21.19 7.68
C THR A 202 -9.60 19.88 7.13
N PHE A 203 -9.62 18.81 7.93
CA PHE A 203 -10.14 17.50 7.53
C PHE A 203 -11.64 17.31 7.70
N ALA A 204 -12.37 18.40 8.01
CA ALA A 204 -13.83 18.35 8.03
C ALA A 204 -14.41 18.18 6.62
N LEU A 205 -15.53 17.43 6.52
CA LEU A 205 -16.33 17.39 5.30
C LEU A 205 -17.07 18.71 5.11
N PRO A 206 -17.25 19.20 3.86
CA PRO A 206 -18.13 20.31 3.56
C PRO A 206 -19.55 20.04 4.09
N GLN A 207 -20.20 21.07 4.61
CA GLN A 207 -21.50 20.93 5.25
C GLN A 207 -22.54 20.23 4.37
N ALA A 208 -22.66 20.64 3.11
CA ALA A 208 -23.64 20.04 2.18
C ALA A 208 -23.38 18.54 1.95
N THR A 209 -22.13 18.16 1.74
CA THR A 209 -21.71 16.75 1.56
C THR A 209 -22.00 15.92 2.81
N ARG A 210 -21.63 16.44 3.97
CA ARG A 210 -21.89 15.80 5.27
C ARG A 210 -23.39 15.59 5.51
N GLU A 211 -24.20 16.61 5.27
CA GLU A 211 -25.66 16.51 5.42
C GLU A 211 -26.29 15.51 4.44
N GLN A 212 -25.76 15.43 3.21
CA GLN A 212 -26.21 14.44 2.23
C GLN A 212 -25.89 13.02 2.71
N MET A 213 -24.69 12.76 3.18
CA MET A 213 -24.28 11.47 3.75
C MET A 213 -25.11 11.10 5.00
N ILE A 214 -25.38 12.06 5.89
CA ILE A 214 -26.22 11.87 7.07
C ILE A 214 -27.64 11.48 6.66
N ARG A 215 -28.22 12.13 5.64
CA ARG A 215 -29.55 11.75 5.12
C ARG A 215 -29.56 10.32 4.59
N GLY A 216 -28.56 9.94 3.78
CA GLY A 216 -28.46 8.57 3.23
C GLY A 216 -28.35 7.51 4.32
N LEU A 217 -27.46 7.72 5.30
CA LEU A 217 -27.36 6.79 6.44
C LEU A 217 -28.61 6.74 7.31
N THR A 218 -29.29 7.86 7.49
CA THR A 218 -30.57 7.89 8.21
C THR A 218 -31.62 7.03 7.51
N MET A 219 -31.74 7.16 6.18
CA MET A 219 -32.65 6.33 5.39
C MET A 219 -32.28 4.84 5.46
N PHE A 220 -31.00 4.52 5.46
CA PHE A 220 -30.51 3.14 5.64
C PHE A 220 -30.91 2.58 7.01
N VAL A 221 -30.64 3.30 8.11
CA VAL A 221 -30.99 2.89 9.49
C VAL A 221 -32.50 2.69 9.66
N GLU A 222 -33.30 3.52 9.00
CA GLU A 222 -34.77 3.44 9.02
C GLU A 222 -35.37 2.35 8.10
N GLY A 223 -34.52 1.61 7.37
CA GLY A 223 -34.96 0.57 6.43
C GLY A 223 -35.64 1.09 5.18
N LYS A 224 -35.43 2.36 4.82
CA LYS A 224 -36.02 3.02 3.65
C LYS A 224 -35.20 2.85 2.38
N LEU A 225 -33.99 2.30 2.50
CA LEU A 225 -33.09 2.03 1.38
C LEU A 225 -32.97 0.53 1.13
N SER A 226 -33.14 0.14 -0.14
CA SER A 226 -32.77 -1.19 -0.61
C SER A 226 -31.30 -1.15 -1.02
N VAL A 227 -30.41 -1.52 -0.12
CA VAL A 227 -29.00 -1.73 -0.45
C VAL A 227 -28.88 -3.04 -1.22
N ARG A 228 -28.07 -3.06 -2.28
CA ARG A 228 -27.74 -4.30 -3.02
C ARG A 228 -26.90 -5.20 -2.10
N GLU A 229 -27.59 -5.96 -1.26
CA GLU A 229 -26.98 -6.85 -0.30
C GLU A 229 -26.68 -8.21 -0.95
N GLY A 230 -25.43 -8.69 -0.87
CA GLY A 230 -25.17 -10.12 -1.05
C GLY A 230 -25.88 -10.92 0.04
N SER A 231 -26.24 -12.15 -0.24
CA SER A 231 -26.95 -13.05 0.72
C SER A 231 -26.25 -13.19 2.07
N TRP A 232 -24.95 -12.99 2.14
CA TRP A 232 -24.12 -13.03 3.35
C TRP A 232 -24.28 -11.78 4.23
N MET A 233 -24.60 -10.60 3.66
CA MET A 233 -24.79 -9.34 4.41
C MET A 233 -26.00 -9.39 5.36
N SER A 234 -26.98 -10.24 5.09
CA SER A 234 -28.14 -10.39 5.97
C SER A 234 -27.76 -10.81 7.40
N ARG A 235 -26.68 -11.61 7.54
CA ARG A 235 -26.12 -12.02 8.84
C ARG A 235 -25.63 -10.84 9.68
N TYR A 236 -25.07 -9.82 9.03
CA TYR A 236 -24.41 -8.69 9.69
C TYR A 236 -25.26 -7.42 9.71
N ARG A 237 -26.54 -7.50 9.34
CA ARG A 237 -27.43 -6.34 9.22
C ARG A 237 -27.49 -5.50 10.50
N GLN A 238 -27.53 -6.13 11.67
CA GLN A 238 -27.55 -5.41 12.94
C GLN A 238 -26.23 -4.66 13.18
N ASP A 239 -25.10 -5.28 12.91
CA ASP A 239 -23.79 -4.65 13.09
C ASP A 239 -23.59 -3.50 12.10
N MET A 240 -24.05 -3.64 10.85
CA MET A 240 -24.06 -2.55 9.86
C MET A 240 -24.93 -1.37 10.35
N ARG A 241 -26.08 -1.67 10.93
CA ARG A 241 -26.95 -0.65 11.53
C ARG A 241 -26.31 0.03 12.73
N LEU A 242 -25.58 -0.72 13.59
CA LEU A 242 -24.82 -0.16 14.71
C LEU A 242 -23.70 0.77 14.23
N MET A 243 -22.95 0.37 13.22
CA MET A 243 -21.88 1.20 12.64
C MET A 243 -22.46 2.49 12.04
N ALA A 244 -23.59 2.44 11.34
CA ALA A 244 -24.27 3.62 10.82
C ALA A 244 -24.78 4.54 11.94
N LEU A 245 -25.37 3.98 13.00
CA LEU A 245 -25.82 4.74 14.18
C LEU A 245 -24.65 5.38 14.94
N GLU A 246 -23.52 4.70 15.05
CA GLU A 246 -22.31 5.25 15.66
C GLU A 246 -21.83 6.48 14.88
N ALA A 247 -21.77 6.39 13.56
CA ALA A 247 -21.40 7.52 12.70
C ALA A 247 -22.40 8.69 12.83
N LEU A 248 -23.71 8.40 12.78
CA LEU A 248 -24.76 9.41 12.96
C LEU A 248 -24.69 10.08 14.35
N SER A 249 -24.32 9.32 15.40
CA SER A 249 -24.19 9.85 16.76
C SER A 249 -23.08 10.91 16.89
N ARG A 250 -22.09 10.89 16.03
CA ARG A 250 -21.01 11.90 15.99
C ARG A 250 -21.48 13.25 15.46
N HIS A 251 -22.65 13.27 14.83
CA HIS A 251 -23.25 14.45 14.18
C HIS A 251 -24.62 14.79 14.76
N ASP A 252 -24.92 14.33 15.98
CA ASP A 252 -26.20 14.57 16.68
C ASP A 252 -27.44 14.16 15.89
N ALA A 253 -27.28 13.18 14.95
CA ALA A 253 -28.33 12.76 14.04
C ALA A 253 -29.10 11.49 14.49
N VAL A 254 -28.82 10.97 15.69
CA VAL A 254 -29.51 9.79 16.25
C VAL A 254 -30.70 10.21 17.09
N ARG A 255 -31.90 9.74 16.70
CA ARG A 255 -33.12 9.86 17.51
C ARG A 255 -33.28 8.60 18.37
N PRO A 256 -33.83 8.69 19.61
CA PRO A 256 -34.00 7.54 20.49
C PRO A 256 -34.75 6.36 19.83
N ALA A 257 -35.77 6.64 19.03
CA ALA A 257 -36.54 5.63 18.30
C ALA A 257 -35.72 4.81 17.28
N MET A 258 -34.56 5.34 16.81
CA MET A 258 -33.66 4.60 15.94
C MET A 258 -32.90 3.48 16.69
N LEU A 259 -32.90 3.51 18.02
CA LEU A 259 -32.27 2.49 18.86
C LEU A 259 -33.25 1.35 19.21
N ASP A 260 -34.54 1.52 18.87
CA ASP A 260 -35.55 0.49 19.11
C ASP A 260 -35.31 -0.74 18.21
N GLY A 261 -35.61 -1.92 18.74
CA GLY A 261 -35.40 -3.18 18.02
C GLY A 261 -33.96 -3.65 17.86
N LEU A 262 -32.98 -2.96 18.50
CA LEU A 262 -31.62 -3.47 18.58
C LEU A 262 -31.50 -4.53 19.68
N GLU A 263 -31.08 -5.73 19.31
CA GLU A 263 -30.78 -6.81 20.25
C GLU A 263 -29.36 -6.62 20.80
N ILE A 264 -29.23 -5.89 21.90
CA ILE A 264 -27.94 -5.55 22.50
C ILE A 264 -27.63 -6.50 23.66
N ALA A 265 -26.63 -7.35 23.47
CA ALA A 265 -26.08 -8.22 24.50
C ALA A 265 -24.55 -8.01 24.56
N PRO A 266 -24.02 -7.05 25.35
CA PRO A 266 -22.61 -6.64 25.34
C PRO A 266 -21.61 -7.80 25.44
N ALA A 267 -21.91 -8.83 26.24
CA ALA A 267 -21.07 -10.00 26.40
C ALA A 267 -20.97 -10.90 25.14
N ARG A 268 -21.96 -10.82 24.23
CA ARG A 268 -22.04 -11.66 23.01
C ARG A 268 -21.69 -10.91 21.74
N MET A 269 -21.61 -9.57 21.78
CA MET A 269 -21.26 -8.75 20.62
C MET A 269 -19.80 -8.95 20.26
N GLY A 270 -19.44 -8.84 18.98
CA GLY A 270 -18.06 -8.65 18.54
C GLY A 270 -17.49 -7.34 19.10
N THR A 271 -16.19 -7.27 19.24
CA THR A 271 -15.51 -6.10 19.86
C THR A 271 -15.80 -4.81 19.13
N ALA A 272 -15.77 -4.82 17.79
CA ALA A 272 -16.08 -3.65 16.97
C ALA A 272 -17.51 -3.14 17.20
N ALA A 273 -18.51 -4.05 17.23
CA ALA A 273 -19.92 -3.70 17.48
C ALA A 273 -20.11 -3.18 18.92
N LEU A 274 -19.41 -3.74 19.91
CA LEU A 274 -19.40 -3.25 21.28
C LEU A 274 -18.83 -1.82 21.37
N LEU A 275 -17.77 -1.53 20.66
CA LEU A 275 -17.19 -0.18 20.58
C LEU A 275 -18.16 0.82 19.89
N ASP A 276 -18.88 0.40 18.85
CA ASP A 276 -19.95 1.21 18.25
C ASP A 276 -21.02 1.54 19.28
N TRP A 277 -21.46 0.52 20.02
CA TRP A 277 -22.49 0.70 21.05
C TRP A 277 -22.05 1.63 22.17
N ILE A 278 -20.83 1.48 22.66
CA ILE A 278 -20.25 2.41 23.67
C ILE A 278 -20.24 3.83 23.11
N GLY A 279 -19.78 4.04 21.89
CA GLY A 279 -19.75 5.35 21.24
C GLY A 279 -21.12 5.99 21.11
N ILE A 280 -22.15 5.23 20.75
CA ILE A 280 -23.54 5.68 20.72
C ILE A 280 -24.00 6.14 22.12
N LEU A 281 -23.77 5.31 23.14
CA LEU A 281 -24.20 5.60 24.51
C LEU A 281 -23.44 6.80 25.13
N GLN A 282 -22.19 7.03 24.72
CA GLN A 282 -21.44 8.20 25.16
C GLN A 282 -22.00 9.51 24.60
N ARG A 283 -22.55 9.51 23.37
CA ARG A 283 -22.97 10.72 22.65
C ARG A 283 -24.49 10.95 22.71
N VAL A 284 -25.31 9.89 22.66
CA VAL A 284 -26.77 10.03 22.65
C VAL A 284 -27.31 10.13 24.07
N ALA A 285 -27.45 11.35 24.56
CA ALA A 285 -27.86 11.62 25.96
C ALA A 285 -29.25 11.04 26.30
N GLN A 286 -30.17 10.99 25.31
CA GLN A 286 -31.54 10.53 25.48
C GLN A 286 -31.69 9.00 25.25
N ALA A 287 -30.62 8.23 25.11
CA ALA A 287 -30.70 6.79 24.94
C ALA A 287 -31.38 6.14 26.18
N PRO A 288 -32.35 5.22 25.98
CA PRO A 288 -33.02 4.58 27.11
C PRO A 288 -32.06 3.83 28.04
N ALA A 289 -32.20 4.02 29.35
CA ALA A 289 -31.35 3.43 30.38
C ALA A 289 -29.84 3.62 30.14
N ARG A 290 -29.44 4.75 29.53
CA ARG A 290 -28.11 5.06 29.05
C ARG A 290 -26.99 4.74 30.06
N VAL A 291 -27.14 5.22 31.31
CA VAL A 291 -26.09 5.08 32.34
C VAL A 291 -25.82 3.61 32.66
N GLN A 292 -26.88 2.81 32.84
CA GLN A 292 -26.72 1.39 33.12
C GLN A 292 -26.15 0.63 31.92
N ARG A 293 -26.70 0.87 30.70
CA ARG A 293 -26.23 0.23 29.47
C ARG A 293 -24.77 0.56 29.17
N LEU A 294 -24.34 1.80 29.42
CA LEU A 294 -22.94 2.20 29.23
C LEU A 294 -22.03 1.49 30.24
N ARG A 295 -22.45 1.38 31.50
CA ARG A 295 -21.69 0.64 32.51
C ARG A 295 -21.53 -0.83 32.13
N ASP A 296 -22.60 -1.50 31.70
CA ASP A 296 -22.59 -2.90 31.29
C ASP A 296 -21.69 -3.11 30.05
N ALA A 297 -21.74 -2.19 29.08
CA ALA A 297 -20.89 -2.21 27.88
C ALA A 297 -19.41 -2.00 28.20
N LEU A 298 -19.07 -1.04 29.07
CA LEU A 298 -17.68 -0.80 29.51
C LEU A 298 -17.16 -1.97 30.36
N GLN A 299 -17.98 -2.62 31.17
CA GLN A 299 -17.61 -3.83 31.90
C GLN A 299 -17.32 -4.99 30.92
N ALA A 300 -18.15 -5.19 29.92
CA ALA A 300 -17.93 -6.19 28.88
C ALA A 300 -16.64 -5.90 28.08
N LEU A 301 -16.33 -4.63 27.81
CA LEU A 301 -15.07 -4.22 27.17
C LEU A 301 -13.86 -4.52 28.07
N ARG A 302 -13.97 -4.23 29.38
CA ARG A 302 -12.92 -4.50 30.36
C ARG A 302 -12.58 -6.00 30.46
N ALA A 303 -13.56 -6.86 30.28
CA ALA A 303 -13.36 -8.31 30.28
C ALA A 303 -12.60 -8.83 29.05
N ARG A 304 -12.44 -8.02 27.99
CA ARG A 304 -11.74 -8.38 26.75
C ARG A 304 -10.29 -7.91 26.69
N VAL A 305 -9.82 -7.23 27.69
CA VAL A 305 -8.41 -6.82 27.77
C VAL A 305 -7.62 -7.71 28.69
N SER A 306 -6.36 -7.95 28.34
CA SER A 306 -5.41 -8.68 29.18
C SER A 306 -4.19 -7.81 29.48
N TYR A 307 -3.70 -7.92 30.71
CA TYR A 307 -2.50 -7.22 31.18
C TYR A 307 -1.28 -8.09 30.91
N GLN A 308 -0.34 -7.59 30.11
CA GLN A 308 0.90 -8.29 29.73
C GLN A 308 2.11 -7.38 30.03
N GLY A 309 2.59 -7.42 31.27
CA GLY A 309 3.65 -6.53 31.73
C GLY A 309 3.24 -5.05 31.65
N SER A 310 3.97 -4.27 30.84
CA SER A 310 3.71 -2.85 30.62
C SER A 310 2.61 -2.57 29.57
N ARG A 311 1.93 -3.59 29.04
CA ARG A 311 0.97 -3.48 27.95
C ARG A 311 -0.42 -3.97 28.37
N ILE A 312 -1.44 -3.34 27.82
CA ILE A 312 -2.79 -3.88 27.77
C ILE A 312 -3.06 -4.31 26.34
N VAL A 313 -3.43 -5.57 26.17
CA VAL A 313 -3.70 -6.17 24.87
C VAL A 313 -5.19 -6.51 24.78
N LEU A 314 -5.82 -6.06 23.71
CA LEU A 314 -7.18 -6.45 23.37
C LEU A 314 -7.16 -7.89 22.85
N GLN A 315 -7.98 -8.76 23.46
CA GLN A 315 -8.12 -10.14 23.01
C GLN A 315 -8.78 -10.17 21.63
N ALA A 316 -8.25 -11.03 20.75
CA ALA A 316 -8.87 -11.24 19.45
C ALA A 316 -10.24 -11.89 19.63
N ASP A 317 -11.23 -11.42 18.88
CA ASP A 317 -12.50 -12.11 18.79
C ASP A 317 -12.30 -13.50 18.17
N ALA A 318 -13.06 -14.48 18.65
CA ALA A 318 -13.00 -15.85 18.14
C ALA A 318 -13.47 -15.94 16.67
N GLU A 319 -14.34 -15.03 16.26
CA GLU A 319 -14.80 -14.88 14.88
C GLU A 319 -13.94 -13.82 14.17
N ARG A 320 -13.15 -14.27 13.16
CA ARG A 320 -12.28 -13.41 12.35
C ARG A 320 -13.05 -12.58 11.29
N ASP A 321 -14.32 -12.31 11.49
CA ASP A 321 -15.22 -11.76 10.47
C ASP A 321 -15.26 -10.22 10.39
N GLY A 322 -14.19 -9.53 10.82
CA GLY A 322 -14.14 -8.04 10.80
C GLY A 322 -13.82 -7.40 9.44
N TRP A 323 -13.37 -8.18 8.45
CA TRP A 323 -12.89 -7.69 7.15
C TRP A 323 -13.96 -6.89 6.37
N TRP A 324 -15.22 -7.27 6.44
CA TRP A 324 -16.35 -6.58 5.78
C TRP A 324 -16.62 -5.18 6.36
N ARG A 325 -16.16 -4.90 7.58
CA ARG A 325 -16.29 -3.59 8.26
C ARG A 325 -15.12 -2.64 7.93
N MET A 326 -14.26 -2.94 6.96
CA MET A 326 -12.98 -2.24 6.73
C MET A 326 -12.12 -2.18 8.01
N GLY A 327 -12.28 -3.15 8.90
CA GLY A 327 -11.66 -3.20 10.22
C GLY A 327 -10.97 -4.53 10.49
N ASN A 328 -10.09 -4.49 11.46
CA ASN A 328 -9.39 -5.63 12.01
C ASN A 328 -9.07 -5.37 13.49
N GLY A 329 -8.41 -6.31 14.17
CA GLY A 329 -8.05 -6.13 15.57
C GLY A 329 -7.15 -4.91 15.86
N ASP A 330 -6.47 -4.34 14.86
CA ASP A 330 -5.68 -3.12 15.00
C ASP A 330 -6.58 -1.88 15.06
N VAL A 331 -7.60 -1.83 14.20
CA VAL A 331 -8.65 -0.80 14.25
C VAL A 331 -9.38 -0.84 15.59
N ASP A 332 -9.72 -2.03 16.07
CA ASP A 332 -10.42 -2.20 17.35
C ASP A 332 -9.54 -1.74 18.53
N ALA A 333 -8.25 -2.03 18.51
CA ALA A 333 -7.31 -1.56 19.54
C ALA A 333 -7.17 -0.03 19.53
N ALA A 334 -7.15 0.62 18.36
CA ALA A 334 -7.13 2.07 18.26
C ALA A 334 -8.44 2.69 18.75
N ARG A 335 -9.58 2.11 18.36
CA ARG A 335 -10.90 2.56 18.80
C ARG A 335 -11.16 2.31 20.28
N LEU A 336 -10.59 1.25 20.88
CA LEU A 336 -10.58 1.05 22.32
C LEU A 336 -9.95 2.27 23.02
N LEU A 337 -8.75 2.69 22.58
CA LEU A 337 -8.09 3.88 23.17
C LEU A 337 -9.01 5.11 23.09
N LEU A 338 -9.58 5.40 21.93
CA LEU A 338 -10.48 6.53 21.73
C LEU A 338 -11.74 6.45 22.61
N ALA A 339 -12.30 5.27 22.79
CA ALA A 339 -13.53 5.06 23.57
C ALA A 339 -13.33 5.27 25.08
N VAL A 340 -12.12 5.01 25.59
CA VAL A 340 -11.83 5.10 27.03
C VAL A 340 -10.94 6.30 27.41
N LEU A 341 -10.52 7.10 26.44
CA LEU A 341 -9.55 8.19 26.62
C LEU A 341 -10.02 9.22 27.66
N ASP A 342 -11.31 9.54 27.66
CA ASP A 342 -11.93 10.52 28.55
C ASP A 342 -12.61 9.87 29.78
N ASP A 343 -12.47 8.54 29.98
CA ASP A 343 -13.07 7.81 31.09
C ASP A 343 -12.12 7.74 32.29
N PRO A 344 -12.47 8.34 33.45
CA PRO A 344 -11.61 8.35 34.63
C PRO A 344 -11.24 6.94 35.14
N ALA A 345 -12.08 5.93 34.92
CA ALA A 345 -11.83 4.56 35.34
C ALA A 345 -10.69 3.87 34.58
N TRP A 346 -10.27 4.46 33.43
CA TRP A 346 -9.19 3.94 32.60
C TRP A 346 -7.92 4.80 32.62
N LYS A 347 -7.93 5.91 33.35
CA LYS A 347 -6.84 6.91 33.34
C LYS A 347 -5.45 6.29 33.57
N GLU A 348 -5.31 5.38 34.54
CA GLU A 348 -4.04 4.73 34.85
C GLU A 348 -3.61 3.69 33.81
N ASP A 349 -4.54 3.21 33.02
CA ASP A 349 -4.32 2.19 32.01
C ASP A 349 -4.01 2.77 30.61
N LEU A 350 -4.27 4.06 30.36
CA LEU A 350 -4.12 4.68 29.04
C LEU A 350 -2.73 4.48 28.43
N GLY A 351 -1.66 4.69 29.20
CA GLY A 351 -0.29 4.48 28.73
C GLY A 351 0.00 3.02 28.34
N ARG A 352 -0.60 2.05 29.09
CA ARG A 352 -0.49 0.63 28.76
C ARG A 352 -1.28 0.24 27.52
N ILE A 353 -2.43 0.88 27.30
CA ILE A 353 -3.26 0.68 26.09
C ILE A 353 -2.50 1.19 24.86
N VAL A 354 -1.92 2.40 24.95
CA VAL A 354 -1.07 2.96 23.86
C VAL A 354 0.10 2.05 23.56
N THR A 355 0.82 1.58 24.59
CA THR A 355 1.94 0.66 24.41
C THR A 355 1.49 -0.66 23.75
N GLY A 356 0.31 -1.17 24.12
CA GLY A 356 -0.30 -2.35 23.49
C GLY A 356 -0.67 -2.10 22.04
N LEU A 357 -1.26 -0.95 21.72
CA LEU A 357 -1.62 -0.55 20.36
C LEU A 357 -0.38 -0.42 19.46
N LEU A 358 0.66 0.27 19.94
CA LEU A 358 1.91 0.45 19.18
C LEU A 358 2.65 -0.88 18.97
N ALA A 359 2.59 -1.79 19.93
CA ALA A 359 3.20 -3.12 19.82
C ALA A 359 2.55 -4.02 18.75
N ARG A 360 1.37 -3.67 18.23
CA ARG A 360 0.71 -4.37 17.12
C ARG A 360 1.25 -3.98 15.75
N GLN A 361 2.03 -2.91 15.66
CA GLN A 361 2.66 -2.51 14.40
C GLN A 361 3.62 -3.59 13.89
N GLN A 362 3.58 -3.85 12.59
CA GLN A 362 4.53 -4.68 11.88
C GLN A 362 5.34 -3.79 10.93
N ARG A 363 6.66 -3.83 11.05
CA ARG A 363 7.54 -2.94 10.26
C ARG A 363 7.24 -1.44 10.46
N GLY A 364 6.72 -1.07 11.64
CA GLY A 364 6.45 0.32 12.05
C GLY A 364 5.12 0.89 11.61
N ALA A 365 4.25 0.08 11.03
CA ALA A 365 2.89 0.48 10.65
C ALA A 365 1.90 -0.65 10.94
N TRP A 366 0.63 -0.33 11.05
CA TRP A 366 -0.43 -1.32 11.02
C TRP A 366 -0.69 -1.78 9.58
N GLN A 367 -1.38 -2.89 9.40
CA GLN A 367 -1.39 -3.58 8.12
C GLN A 367 -2.43 -3.09 7.11
N SER A 368 -3.39 -2.23 7.50
CA SER A 368 -4.38 -1.66 6.59
C SER A 368 -4.41 -0.12 6.65
N THR A 369 -4.98 0.53 5.63
CA THR A 369 -5.17 1.99 5.58
C THR A 369 -5.99 2.49 6.75
N THR A 370 -7.10 1.81 7.03
CA THR A 370 -7.99 2.14 8.15
C THR A 370 -7.30 1.98 9.50
N ALA A 371 -6.49 0.92 9.70
CA ALA A 371 -5.74 0.72 10.93
C ALA A 371 -4.66 1.79 11.14
N ASN A 372 -3.94 2.16 10.09
CA ASN A 372 -2.96 3.24 10.15
C ASN A 372 -3.61 4.59 10.44
N LEU A 373 -4.77 4.88 9.85
CA LEU A 373 -5.51 6.11 10.15
C LEU A 373 -6.02 6.11 11.59
N TRP A 374 -6.80 5.11 12.01
CA TRP A 374 -7.38 5.08 13.37
C TRP A 374 -6.29 5.04 14.44
N GLY A 375 -5.20 4.29 14.21
CA GLY A 375 -4.04 4.25 15.09
C GLY A 375 -3.38 5.62 15.24
N SER A 376 -3.16 6.33 14.13
CA SER A 376 -2.60 7.68 14.15
C SER A 376 -3.49 8.67 14.89
N LEU A 377 -4.81 8.67 14.61
CA LEU A 377 -5.79 9.53 15.29
C LEU A 377 -5.84 9.26 16.80
N ALA A 378 -5.86 7.98 17.19
CA ALA A 378 -5.91 7.58 18.60
C ALA A 378 -4.65 8.01 19.36
N VAL A 379 -3.47 7.76 18.78
CA VAL A 379 -2.19 8.15 19.37
C VAL A 379 -2.05 9.68 19.45
N ALA A 380 -2.44 10.40 18.40
CA ALA A 380 -2.43 11.87 18.42
C ALA A 380 -3.38 12.46 19.47
N ARG A 381 -4.59 11.88 19.63
CA ARG A 381 -5.53 12.28 20.68
C ARG A 381 -4.97 12.03 22.08
N PHE A 382 -4.35 10.88 22.31
CA PHE A 382 -3.67 10.58 23.56
C PHE A 382 -2.53 11.57 23.84
N GLY A 383 -1.66 11.81 22.84
CA GLY A 383 -0.52 12.71 22.98
C GLY A 383 -0.95 14.14 23.37
N ARG A 384 -2.04 14.67 22.78
CA ARG A 384 -2.60 15.99 23.15
C ARG A 384 -3.00 16.08 24.62
N GLN A 385 -3.42 15.00 25.24
CA GLN A 385 -3.90 15.01 26.62
C GLN A 385 -2.81 14.72 27.66
N GLN A 386 -1.74 14.03 27.27
CA GLN A 386 -0.79 13.44 28.22
C GLN A 386 0.67 13.90 28.05
N GLU A 387 1.01 14.61 26.98
CA GLU A 387 2.41 14.95 26.67
C GLU A 387 2.65 16.48 26.76
N ASP A 388 2.91 16.96 27.99
CA ASP A 388 3.12 18.40 28.22
C ASP A 388 4.60 18.80 28.43
N ALA A 389 5.50 17.84 28.70
CA ALA A 389 6.90 18.16 29.03
C ALA A 389 7.73 18.43 27.76
N PRO A 390 8.36 19.61 27.62
CA PRO A 390 9.23 19.92 26.49
C PRO A 390 10.49 19.03 26.52
N VAL A 391 10.96 18.63 25.35
CA VAL A 391 12.22 17.90 25.18
C VAL A 391 13.32 18.90 24.82
N ASN A 392 14.42 18.88 25.60
CA ASN A 392 15.60 19.72 25.37
C ASN A 392 16.88 18.89 25.52
N GLY A 393 17.97 19.33 24.91
CA GLY A 393 19.26 18.67 25.02
C GLY A 393 19.66 17.97 23.73
N VAL A 394 20.32 16.81 23.81
CA VAL A 394 20.88 16.10 22.66
C VAL A 394 20.57 14.61 22.76
N THR A 395 20.08 14.02 21.69
CA THR A 395 19.99 12.57 21.53
C THR A 395 21.13 12.09 20.63
N LYS A 396 21.90 11.13 21.12
CA LYS A 396 23.04 10.53 20.42
C LYS A 396 22.73 9.07 20.10
N ALA A 397 23.20 8.60 18.95
CA ALA A 397 23.11 7.20 18.58
C ALA A 397 24.44 6.72 18.00
N HIS A 398 24.86 5.52 18.43
CA HIS A 398 26.12 4.88 18.09
C HIS A 398 25.88 3.47 17.54
N LEU A 399 26.50 3.16 16.37
CA LEU A 399 26.48 1.84 15.75
C LEU A 399 27.85 1.53 15.13
N GLY A 400 28.59 0.60 15.72
CA GLY A 400 29.93 0.23 15.24
C GLY A 400 30.89 1.42 15.27
N SER A 401 31.29 1.94 14.10
CA SER A 401 32.14 3.13 13.95
C SER A 401 31.36 4.40 13.63
N HIS A 402 30.04 4.35 13.60
CA HIS A 402 29.19 5.47 13.18
C HIS A 402 28.49 6.13 14.36
N ASP A 403 28.70 7.43 14.49
CA ASP A 403 28.06 8.28 15.49
C ASP A 403 27.17 9.33 14.81
N VAL A 404 25.95 9.46 15.28
CA VAL A 404 25.03 10.51 14.84
C VAL A 404 24.35 11.14 16.05
N GLN A 405 23.96 12.41 15.94
CA GLN A 405 23.27 13.12 17.01
C GLN A 405 22.22 14.08 16.49
N HIS A 406 21.22 14.31 17.31
CA HIS A 406 20.18 15.32 17.12
C HIS A 406 20.12 16.26 18.32
N ALA A 407 20.26 17.56 18.07
CA ALA A 407 20.10 18.59 19.10
C ALA A 407 18.65 19.10 19.09
N TRP A 408 18.01 19.04 20.24
CA TRP A 408 16.69 19.58 20.46
C TRP A 408 16.80 21.08 20.75
N ALA A 409 16.16 21.89 19.92
CA ALA A 409 16.02 23.33 20.09
C ALA A 409 14.53 23.68 20.06
N ASP A 410 14.14 24.82 20.63
CA ASP A 410 12.74 25.24 20.80
C ASP A 410 11.88 25.18 19.53
N GLU A 411 12.51 25.25 18.35
CA GLU A 411 11.84 25.17 17.04
C GLU A 411 11.95 23.78 16.38
N ARG A 412 12.74 22.84 16.94
CA ARG A 412 12.99 21.53 16.36
C ARG A 412 12.39 20.42 17.20
N MET A 413 11.11 20.15 16.97
CA MET A 413 10.34 19.11 17.66
C MET A 413 10.59 17.69 17.09
N GLU A 414 11.39 17.57 16.02
CA GLU A 414 11.66 16.33 15.32
C GLU A 414 13.10 16.22 14.82
N GLY A 415 13.59 14.98 14.71
CA GLY A 415 14.89 14.66 14.15
C GLY A 415 14.84 13.39 13.31
N SER A 416 15.68 13.36 12.28
CA SER A 416 15.81 12.20 11.41
C SER A 416 17.30 11.92 11.22
N LEU A 417 17.76 10.75 11.67
CA LEU A 417 19.14 10.32 11.62
C LEU A 417 19.23 9.01 10.85
N PHE A 418 20.30 8.82 10.10
CA PHE A 418 20.53 7.62 9.31
C PHE A 418 21.91 7.04 9.61
N LEU A 419 21.95 5.73 9.88
CA LEU A 419 23.17 4.95 10.08
C LEU A 419 23.20 3.85 9.00
N PRO A 420 24.19 3.85 8.08
CA PRO A 420 24.32 2.77 7.11
C PRO A 420 24.64 1.45 7.81
N TRP A 421 24.25 0.32 7.22
CA TRP A 421 24.70 -0.97 7.70
C TRP A 421 26.23 -1.03 7.68
N PRO A 422 26.90 -1.50 8.74
CA PRO A 422 28.33 -1.73 8.73
C PRO A 422 28.72 -2.63 7.56
N ALA A 423 29.82 -2.31 6.88
CA ALA A 423 30.35 -3.17 5.85
C ALA A 423 30.70 -4.53 6.47
N THR A 424 30.08 -5.59 6.00
CA THR A 424 30.47 -6.95 6.41
C THR A 424 31.89 -7.19 5.89
N ASN A 425 32.86 -7.46 6.77
CA ASN A 425 34.25 -7.79 6.43
C ASN A 425 34.31 -9.15 5.70
N GLY A 426 33.74 -9.22 4.47
CA GLY A 426 33.62 -10.49 3.71
C GLY A 426 33.58 -10.36 2.19
N ASP A 427 33.44 -9.17 1.61
CA ASP A 427 33.30 -9.01 0.15
C ASP A 427 34.41 -8.14 -0.49
N GLY A 428 35.65 -8.39 -0.08
CA GLY A 428 36.82 -8.04 -0.91
C GLY A 428 37.15 -9.22 -1.83
N ALA A 429 36.94 -9.06 -3.13
CA ALA A 429 37.36 -9.94 -4.21
C ALA A 429 36.46 -11.15 -4.54
N ARG A 430 35.58 -10.96 -5.53
CA ARG A 430 35.39 -11.89 -6.66
C ARG A 430 34.49 -11.27 -7.73
N HIS A 431 35.05 -10.37 -8.53
CA HIS A 431 34.66 -10.22 -9.92
C HIS A 431 35.69 -10.98 -10.74
N GLY A 432 35.28 -12.01 -11.44
CA GLY A 432 36.10 -12.72 -12.38
C GLY A 432 35.68 -14.16 -12.60
N GLU A 433 35.30 -14.43 -13.83
CA GLU A 433 35.29 -15.71 -14.52
C GLU A 433 34.18 -16.73 -14.25
N ALA A 434 33.33 -16.78 -15.25
CA ALA A 434 32.49 -17.95 -15.55
C ALA A 434 33.41 -19.13 -15.96
N ALA A 435 33.44 -20.18 -15.17
CA ALA A 435 34.06 -21.45 -15.55
C ALA A 435 32.99 -22.54 -15.59
N SER A 436 32.86 -23.15 -16.76
CA SER A 436 32.13 -24.37 -17.05
C SER A 436 32.56 -25.53 -16.14
N ALA A 437 31.61 -26.20 -15.51
CA ALA A 437 31.88 -27.47 -14.82
C ALA A 437 31.05 -28.58 -15.45
N THR A 438 31.77 -29.53 -16.00
CA THR A 438 31.36 -30.84 -16.48
C THR A 438 30.91 -31.76 -15.33
N SER A 439 29.93 -32.56 -15.66
CA SER A 439 29.33 -33.65 -14.86
C SER A 439 30.31 -34.73 -14.41
N SER A 440 30.17 -35.21 -13.16
CA SER A 440 30.47 -36.60 -12.84
C SER A 440 29.64 -37.14 -11.66
N SER A 441 29.23 -38.35 -11.81
CA SER A 441 28.27 -39.19 -11.10
C SER A 441 28.61 -39.60 -9.67
N ALA A 442 27.57 -39.70 -8.85
CA ALA A 442 27.18 -40.43 -7.64
C ALA A 442 28.20 -41.35 -6.89
N PRO A 443 28.00 -41.71 -5.59
CA PRO A 443 26.83 -42.47 -5.16
C PRO A 443 26.23 -42.11 -3.77
N ARG A 444 25.08 -42.72 -3.54
CA ARG A 444 24.16 -42.69 -2.38
C ARG A 444 24.81 -43.06 -1.04
N GLY A 445 24.46 -42.28 -0.01
CA GLY A 445 24.61 -42.64 1.39
C GLY A 445 23.59 -41.91 2.23
N ALA A 446 22.68 -42.65 2.87
CA ALA A 446 21.64 -42.15 3.74
C ALA A 446 22.22 -41.62 5.06
N ALA A 447 21.85 -40.43 5.47
CA ALA A 447 21.98 -39.98 6.85
C ALA A 447 20.90 -38.95 7.22
N ARG A 448 20.34 -39.18 8.36
CA ARG A 448 19.23 -38.58 9.08
C ARG A 448 19.26 -37.05 9.14
N GLY A 449 18.04 -36.48 9.19
CA GLY A 449 17.72 -35.06 9.34
C GLY A 449 18.46 -34.35 10.45
N GLY A 450 19.24 -33.37 10.04
CA GLY A 450 19.68 -32.26 10.83
C GLY A 450 19.09 -31.00 10.16
N ARG A 451 18.27 -30.27 10.89
CA ARG A 451 17.89 -28.89 10.52
C ARG A 451 19.19 -28.13 10.26
N PRO A 452 19.35 -27.40 9.16
CA PRO A 452 20.50 -26.52 9.03
C PRO A 452 20.42 -25.51 10.17
N ALA A 453 21.48 -25.44 10.99
CA ALA A 453 21.68 -24.38 11.95
C ALA A 453 21.62 -23.06 11.20
N ALA A 454 20.71 -22.18 11.58
CA ALA A 454 20.71 -20.80 11.15
C ALA A 454 22.10 -20.24 11.42
N SER A 455 22.77 -19.72 10.41
CA SER A 455 24.00 -18.94 10.54
C SER A 455 23.70 -17.85 11.57
N VAL A 456 24.48 -17.84 12.65
CA VAL A 456 24.41 -16.78 13.67
C VAL A 456 24.83 -15.50 12.97
N GLU A 457 23.84 -14.68 12.57
CA GLU A 457 24.08 -13.34 12.08
C GLU A 457 24.76 -12.56 13.20
N SER A 458 25.90 -11.93 12.90
CA SER A 458 26.54 -11.02 13.85
C SER A 458 25.60 -9.84 14.07
N SER A 459 24.93 -9.80 15.20
CA SER A 459 24.10 -8.66 15.57
C SER A 459 24.99 -7.52 16.05
N ASP A 460 24.90 -6.39 15.34
CA ASP A 460 25.50 -5.15 15.81
C ASP A 460 24.67 -4.56 16.96
N ARG A 461 25.32 -3.80 17.82
CA ARG A 461 24.68 -3.18 18.98
C ARG A 461 24.46 -1.70 18.70
N LEU A 462 23.22 -1.30 18.54
CA LEU A 462 22.83 0.10 18.51
C LEU A 462 22.63 0.60 19.93
N GLU A 463 23.33 1.67 20.31
CA GLU A 463 23.14 2.36 21.57
C GLU A 463 22.57 3.75 21.30
N VAL A 464 21.47 4.12 22.00
CA VAL A 464 20.85 5.43 21.90
C VAL A 464 20.69 6.03 23.30
N VAL A 465 21.17 7.25 23.48
CA VAL A 465 21.05 7.98 24.75
C VAL A 465 20.52 9.38 24.52
N HIS A 466 19.55 9.79 25.36
CA HIS A 466 19.10 11.17 25.44
C HIS A 466 19.72 11.87 26.64
N GLN A 467 20.37 12.99 26.40
CA GLN A 467 21.04 13.81 27.41
C GLN A 467 20.32 15.18 27.47
N GLY A 468 19.43 15.33 28.44
CA GLY A 468 18.64 16.54 28.56
C GLY A 468 17.39 16.35 29.41
N SER A 469 16.41 17.23 29.21
CA SER A 469 15.09 17.14 29.84
C SER A 469 14.04 16.61 28.88
N GLY A 470 12.97 16.04 29.41
CA GLY A 470 11.91 15.40 28.64
C GLY A 470 12.23 13.93 28.29
N ARG A 471 11.34 13.31 27.53
CA ARG A 471 11.45 11.90 27.15
C ARG A 471 11.03 11.73 25.68
N PRO A 472 11.96 11.94 24.75
CA PRO A 472 11.63 11.87 23.32
C PRO A 472 11.26 10.44 22.90
N TRP A 473 10.49 10.34 21.85
CA TRP A 473 10.14 9.09 21.18
C TRP A 473 11.12 8.80 20.05
N LEU A 474 11.61 7.58 20.00
CA LEU A 474 12.44 7.05 18.91
C LEU A 474 11.67 6.00 18.13
N THR A 475 11.47 6.24 16.83
CA THR A 475 11.10 5.19 15.87
C THR A 475 12.35 4.72 15.17
N LEU A 476 12.81 3.51 15.48
CA LEU A 476 13.92 2.85 14.82
C LEU A 476 13.38 1.96 13.69
N GLN A 477 13.88 2.13 12.46
CA GLN A 477 13.53 1.31 11.31
C GLN A 477 14.77 0.66 10.71
N SER A 478 14.74 -0.65 10.54
CA SER A 478 15.70 -1.41 9.73
C SER A 478 15.25 -1.36 8.29
N LEU A 479 16.05 -0.76 7.43
CA LEU A 479 15.78 -0.57 6.01
C LEU A 479 16.68 -1.49 5.18
N ALA A 480 16.13 -2.20 4.20
CA ALA A 480 16.91 -2.97 3.24
C ALA A 480 16.17 -3.17 1.91
N ALA A 481 16.93 -3.33 0.84
CA ALA A 481 16.45 -3.83 -0.44
C ALA A 481 16.63 -5.35 -0.47
N VAL A 482 15.55 -6.10 -0.29
CA VAL A 482 15.57 -7.57 -0.28
C VAL A 482 14.78 -8.07 -1.50
N PRO A 483 15.46 -8.65 -2.53
CA PRO A 483 14.78 -9.22 -3.70
C PRO A 483 13.94 -10.42 -3.29
N ARG A 484 12.71 -10.49 -3.77
CA ARG A 484 11.90 -11.70 -3.64
C ARG A 484 12.13 -12.57 -4.87
N THR A 485 12.70 -13.75 -4.66
CA THR A 485 13.02 -14.71 -5.72
C THR A 485 12.05 -15.90 -5.76
N GLU A 486 11.37 -16.16 -4.64
CA GLU A 486 10.44 -17.29 -4.48
C GLU A 486 9.01 -16.78 -4.32
N PRO A 487 8.00 -17.53 -4.84
CA PRO A 487 6.61 -17.24 -4.60
C PRO A 487 6.27 -17.25 -3.11
N PHE A 488 5.39 -16.32 -2.70
CA PHE A 488 4.85 -16.29 -1.35
C PHE A 488 3.33 -16.32 -1.41
N PHE A 489 2.72 -17.29 -0.73
CA PHE A 489 1.28 -17.50 -0.72
C PHE A 489 0.75 -17.63 0.70
N ALA A 490 -0.05 -16.64 1.11
CA ALA A 490 -0.76 -16.62 2.37
C ALA A 490 -2.25 -16.34 2.07
N GLY A 491 -2.99 -17.40 1.77
CA GLY A 491 -4.41 -17.31 1.42
C GLY A 491 -4.71 -17.20 -0.08
N TYR A 492 -3.82 -16.63 -0.89
CA TYR A 492 -3.94 -16.59 -2.36
C TYR A 492 -2.77 -17.30 -3.01
N ARG A 493 -3.06 -18.27 -3.90
CA ARG A 493 -2.08 -18.88 -4.80
C ARG A 493 -2.27 -18.30 -6.19
N ILE A 494 -1.17 -17.90 -6.84
CA ILE A 494 -1.19 -17.22 -8.13
C ILE A 494 -0.47 -18.08 -9.17
N ARG A 495 -1.07 -18.22 -10.36
CA ARG A 495 -0.42 -18.70 -11.57
C ARG A 495 -0.58 -17.65 -12.67
N ARG A 496 0.50 -17.33 -13.35
CA ARG A 496 0.52 -16.38 -14.47
C ARG A 496 0.97 -17.09 -15.75
N THR A 497 0.20 -16.95 -16.80
CA THR A 497 0.52 -17.50 -18.13
C THR A 497 0.45 -16.39 -19.17
N VAL A 498 1.40 -16.37 -20.10
CA VAL A 498 1.44 -15.42 -21.20
C VAL A 498 1.40 -16.20 -22.50
N VAL A 499 0.41 -15.91 -23.34
CA VAL A 499 0.19 -16.62 -24.63
C VAL A 499 0.19 -15.60 -25.76
N PRO A 500 1.01 -15.78 -26.82
CA PRO A 500 0.93 -14.91 -28.00
C PRO A 500 -0.38 -15.18 -28.74
N MET A 501 -1.16 -14.12 -29.00
CA MET A 501 -2.38 -14.14 -29.82
C MET A 501 -2.06 -13.93 -31.29
N THR A 502 -1.16 -12.98 -31.57
CA THR A 502 -0.56 -12.76 -32.89
C THR A 502 0.94 -12.69 -32.71
N ALA A 503 1.66 -13.57 -33.37
CA ALA A 503 3.11 -13.59 -33.36
C ALA A 503 3.62 -13.25 -34.76
N HIS A 504 4.43 -12.21 -34.88
CA HIS A 504 5.08 -11.84 -36.14
C HIS A 504 6.18 -12.83 -36.51
N VAL A 505 6.75 -13.50 -35.50
CA VAL A 505 7.75 -14.56 -35.67
C VAL A 505 7.36 -15.76 -34.78
N PRO A 506 6.67 -16.79 -35.33
CA PRO A 506 6.10 -17.89 -34.55
C PRO A 506 7.12 -18.80 -33.81
N THR A 507 8.39 -18.73 -34.20
CA THR A 507 9.44 -19.67 -33.74
C THR A 507 10.32 -19.14 -32.61
N LEU A 508 9.95 -18.02 -31.97
CA LEU A 508 10.76 -17.46 -30.89
C LEU A 508 10.68 -18.31 -29.61
N PRO A 509 11.79 -18.46 -28.86
CA PRO A 509 11.80 -19.14 -27.57
C PRO A 509 10.83 -18.50 -26.57
N ALA A 510 10.41 -19.28 -25.57
CA ALA A 510 9.54 -18.78 -24.48
C ALA A 510 10.15 -17.53 -23.80
N GLY A 511 9.32 -16.52 -23.58
CA GLY A 511 9.74 -15.24 -23.00
C GLY A 511 10.38 -14.25 -23.99
N ARG A 512 10.50 -14.62 -25.27
CA ARG A 512 10.94 -13.72 -26.36
C ARG A 512 9.79 -13.45 -27.31
N HIS A 513 9.65 -12.19 -27.69
CA HIS A 513 8.57 -11.70 -28.54
C HIS A 513 9.12 -10.76 -29.61
N ALA A 514 8.43 -10.65 -30.71
CA ALA A 514 8.71 -9.64 -31.71
C ALA A 514 7.91 -8.35 -31.42
N ARG A 515 8.48 -7.22 -31.80
CA ARG A 515 7.79 -5.94 -31.74
C ARG A 515 6.46 -6.01 -32.51
N GLY A 516 5.38 -5.56 -31.88
CA GLY A 516 4.03 -5.60 -32.45
C GLY A 516 3.23 -6.84 -32.04
N ASP A 517 3.86 -7.86 -31.47
CA ASP A 517 3.14 -9.04 -30.98
C ASP A 517 2.07 -8.67 -29.96
N VAL A 518 0.93 -9.34 -30.07
CA VAL A 518 -0.19 -9.23 -29.14
C VAL A 518 -0.18 -10.44 -28.22
N LEU A 519 -0.12 -10.17 -26.93
CA LEU A 519 0.00 -11.18 -25.88
C LEU A 519 -1.27 -11.16 -25.01
N ARG A 520 -1.81 -12.33 -24.72
CA ARG A 520 -2.85 -12.52 -23.70
C ARG A 520 -2.19 -13.01 -22.41
N VAL A 521 -2.41 -12.28 -21.34
CA VAL A 521 -2.00 -12.63 -19.99
C VAL A 521 -3.21 -13.22 -19.28
N ARG A 522 -3.03 -14.43 -18.72
CA ARG A 522 -4.02 -15.10 -17.88
C ARG A 522 -3.47 -15.27 -16.47
N LEU A 523 -4.22 -14.77 -15.51
CA LEU A 523 -3.98 -14.92 -14.08
C LEU A 523 -5.00 -15.91 -13.52
N GLU A 524 -4.54 -17.00 -12.93
CA GLU A 524 -5.37 -17.94 -12.19
C GLU A 524 -5.11 -17.73 -10.70
N ILE A 525 -6.14 -17.37 -9.95
CA ILE A 525 -6.09 -17.10 -8.52
C ILE A 525 -6.86 -18.18 -7.78
N GLU A 526 -6.22 -18.85 -6.84
CA GLU A 526 -6.86 -19.80 -5.94
C GLU A 526 -6.94 -19.19 -4.54
N ALA A 527 -8.15 -18.80 -4.11
CA ALA A 527 -8.43 -18.19 -2.83
C ALA A 527 -8.85 -19.24 -1.79
N SER A 528 -8.22 -19.23 -0.61
CA SER A 528 -8.52 -20.17 0.48
C SER A 528 -9.82 -19.83 1.22
N ALA A 529 -10.27 -18.57 1.17
CA ALA A 529 -11.48 -18.08 1.77
C ALA A 529 -12.10 -16.97 0.92
N PRO A 530 -13.42 -16.74 1.01
CA PRO A 530 -14.05 -15.60 0.33
C PRO A 530 -13.65 -14.30 1.02
N MET A 531 -13.37 -13.25 0.23
CA MET A 531 -12.97 -11.93 0.74
C MET A 531 -13.64 -10.80 -0.03
N GLU A 532 -13.89 -9.69 0.65
CA GLU A 532 -14.23 -8.43 0.01
C GLU A 532 -12.99 -7.56 -0.20
N TRP A 533 -13.11 -6.69 -1.20
CA TRP A 533 -12.08 -5.72 -1.55
C TRP A 533 -10.70 -6.36 -1.75
N VAL A 534 -10.67 -7.28 -2.70
CA VAL A 534 -9.44 -7.92 -3.16
C VAL A 534 -8.92 -7.17 -4.37
N VAL A 535 -7.62 -6.84 -4.36
CA VAL A 535 -6.93 -6.27 -5.51
C VAL A 535 -5.98 -7.28 -6.12
N ILE A 536 -6.06 -7.43 -7.44
CA ILE A 536 -5.11 -8.17 -8.26
C ILE A 536 -4.30 -7.13 -9.02
N SER A 537 -2.98 -7.08 -8.79
CA SER A 537 -2.05 -6.15 -9.44
C SER A 537 -1.03 -6.95 -10.25
N ASP A 538 -1.05 -6.79 -11.57
CA ASP A 538 -0.11 -7.43 -12.48
C ASP A 538 0.74 -6.41 -13.24
N PRO A 539 2.06 -6.61 -13.33
CA PRO A 539 2.93 -5.68 -14.04
C PRO A 539 2.80 -5.79 -15.55
N VAL A 540 2.88 -4.66 -16.21
CA VAL A 540 2.91 -4.53 -17.66
C VAL A 540 4.34 -4.17 -18.08
N PRO A 541 4.93 -4.81 -19.12
CA PRO A 541 6.25 -4.45 -19.61
C PRO A 541 6.31 -2.98 -20.07
N ALA A 542 7.40 -2.29 -19.77
CA ALA A 542 7.57 -0.91 -20.20
C ALA A 542 7.44 -0.79 -21.73
N GLY A 543 6.65 0.18 -22.17
CA GLY A 543 6.38 0.40 -23.60
C GLY A 543 5.35 -0.53 -24.23
N ALA A 544 4.76 -1.45 -23.46
CA ALA A 544 3.59 -2.19 -23.92
C ALA A 544 2.30 -1.36 -23.73
N THR A 545 1.29 -1.64 -24.53
CA THR A 545 -0.03 -1.00 -24.46
C THR A 545 -1.08 -2.02 -24.10
N LEU A 546 -1.84 -1.77 -23.02
CA LEU A 546 -3.04 -2.54 -22.68
C LEU A 546 -4.13 -2.30 -23.73
N LEU A 547 -4.66 -3.36 -24.33
CA LEU A 547 -5.75 -3.30 -25.30
C LEU A 547 -7.11 -3.28 -24.58
N GLY A 548 -8.19 -2.93 -25.31
CA GLY A 548 -9.55 -2.90 -24.73
C GLY A 548 -9.93 -1.59 -24.04
N SER A 549 -9.20 -0.50 -24.31
CA SER A 549 -9.55 0.84 -23.78
C SER A 549 -10.81 1.47 -24.40
N GLY A 550 -11.41 0.83 -25.40
CA GLY A 550 -12.54 1.37 -26.15
C GLY A 550 -12.14 2.36 -27.27
N LEU A 551 -10.86 2.69 -27.37
CA LEU A 551 -10.32 3.60 -28.39
C LEU A 551 -9.70 2.78 -29.55
N GLY A 552 -10.54 2.28 -30.43
CA GLY A 552 -10.11 1.58 -31.63
C GLY A 552 -10.77 0.22 -31.83
N ARG A 553 -11.18 -0.04 -33.09
CA ARG A 553 -11.92 -1.26 -33.46
C ARG A 553 -11.10 -2.53 -33.28
N ASP A 554 -9.80 -2.48 -33.60
CA ASP A 554 -8.90 -3.63 -33.50
C ASP A 554 -8.64 -4.01 -32.03
N SER A 555 -8.63 -3.03 -31.14
CA SER A 555 -8.49 -3.22 -29.70
C SER A 555 -9.72 -3.92 -29.10
N ALA A 556 -10.93 -3.58 -29.57
CA ALA A 556 -12.16 -4.21 -29.10
C ALA A 556 -12.26 -5.68 -29.55
N LEU A 557 -11.83 -6.00 -30.78
CA LEU A 557 -11.82 -7.38 -31.29
C LEU A 557 -10.80 -8.27 -30.56
N ALA A 558 -9.64 -7.73 -30.17
CA ALA A 558 -8.59 -8.47 -29.48
C ALA A 558 -8.98 -8.85 -28.03
N THR A 559 -9.96 -8.17 -27.44
CA THR A 559 -10.39 -8.33 -26.04
C THR A 559 -11.79 -8.95 -25.90
N GLN A 560 -12.41 -9.37 -27.00
CA GLN A 560 -13.81 -9.81 -27.03
C GLN A 560 -14.10 -11.01 -26.12
N ASP A 561 -13.10 -11.87 -25.89
CA ASP A 561 -13.24 -13.11 -25.10
C ASP A 561 -12.41 -13.07 -23.80
N GLU A 562 -12.11 -11.88 -23.26
CA GLU A 562 -11.38 -11.77 -22.01
C GLU A 562 -12.26 -12.21 -20.82
N ASP A 563 -11.75 -13.17 -20.04
CA ASP A 563 -12.39 -13.61 -18.80
C ASP A 563 -12.10 -12.60 -17.66
N THR A 564 -13.14 -12.10 -17.03
CA THR A 564 -13.03 -11.21 -15.86
C THR A 564 -13.23 -11.95 -14.53
N GLY A 565 -13.43 -13.27 -14.58
CA GLY A 565 -13.57 -14.14 -13.42
C GLY A 565 -14.97 -14.14 -12.79
N ASP A 566 -15.17 -15.08 -11.86
CA ASP A 566 -16.44 -15.29 -11.14
C ASP A 566 -16.67 -14.28 -9.99
N GLY A 567 -15.72 -13.35 -9.76
CA GLY A 567 -15.80 -12.33 -8.73
C GLY A 567 -16.63 -11.11 -9.15
N TRP A 568 -17.00 -10.26 -8.19
CA TRP A 568 -17.64 -8.98 -8.48
C TRP A 568 -16.57 -7.92 -8.74
N LEU A 569 -16.14 -7.80 -9.98
CA LEU A 569 -15.22 -6.77 -10.42
C LEU A 569 -15.89 -5.40 -10.26
N ALA A 570 -15.33 -4.58 -9.35
CA ALA A 570 -15.82 -3.22 -9.08
C ALA A 570 -15.16 -2.20 -9.99
N TYR A 571 -13.85 -2.29 -10.16
CA TYR A 571 -13.08 -1.32 -10.91
C TYR A 571 -11.80 -1.93 -11.49
N GLN A 572 -11.37 -1.42 -12.64
CA GLN A 572 -10.10 -1.77 -13.25
C GLN A 572 -9.30 -0.50 -13.56
N GLU A 573 -8.10 -0.44 -13.02
CA GLU A 573 -7.14 0.66 -13.20
C GLU A 573 -6.07 0.20 -14.20
N ARG A 574 -5.91 0.94 -15.29
CA ARG A 574 -4.97 0.66 -16.37
C ARG A 574 -3.87 1.71 -16.36
N GLY A 575 -2.69 1.32 -15.90
CA GLY A 575 -1.49 2.16 -15.93
C GLY A 575 -0.53 1.77 -17.04
N PHE A 576 0.53 2.54 -17.21
CA PHE A 576 1.62 2.20 -18.12
C PHE A 576 2.48 1.02 -17.62
N GLU A 577 2.50 0.79 -16.31
CA GLU A 577 3.37 -0.17 -15.63
C GLU A 577 2.59 -1.34 -15.00
N TRP A 578 1.26 -1.22 -14.91
CA TRP A 578 0.42 -2.22 -14.24
C TRP A 578 -1.01 -2.26 -14.78
N LEU A 579 -1.64 -3.40 -14.57
CA LEU A 579 -3.09 -3.56 -14.56
C LEU A 579 -3.50 -3.90 -13.12
N ARG A 580 -4.47 -3.14 -12.55
CA ARG A 580 -5.08 -3.45 -11.25
C ARG A 580 -6.56 -3.69 -11.41
N SER A 581 -7.00 -4.83 -10.87
CA SER A 581 -8.41 -5.21 -10.87
C SER A 581 -8.90 -5.31 -9.44
N TYR A 582 -9.87 -4.49 -9.09
CA TYR A 582 -10.46 -4.41 -7.76
C TYR A 582 -11.76 -5.18 -7.74
N TYR A 583 -11.84 -6.21 -6.93
CA TYR A 583 -13.03 -7.02 -6.73
C TYR A 583 -13.71 -6.63 -5.43
N ARG A 584 -14.98 -6.22 -5.52
CA ARG A 584 -15.81 -6.00 -4.31
C ARG A 584 -15.95 -7.29 -3.52
N TYR A 585 -16.02 -8.42 -4.21
CA TYR A 585 -16.06 -9.75 -3.62
C TYR A 585 -15.33 -10.76 -4.50
N LEU A 586 -14.45 -11.54 -3.91
CA LEU A 586 -13.79 -12.68 -4.54
C LEU A 586 -14.18 -13.94 -3.78
N PRO A 587 -14.83 -14.93 -4.43
CA PRO A 587 -15.23 -16.18 -3.79
C PRO A 587 -14.02 -17.03 -3.41
N ALA A 588 -14.20 -17.95 -2.47
CA ALA A 588 -13.24 -19.04 -2.25
C ALA A 588 -13.19 -19.95 -3.47
N GLY A 589 -12.02 -20.53 -3.76
CA GLY A 589 -11.79 -21.38 -4.91
C GLY A 589 -10.99 -20.70 -6.01
N ARG A 590 -11.21 -21.11 -7.26
CA ARG A 590 -10.44 -20.62 -8.41
C ARG A 590 -11.21 -19.55 -9.17
N THR A 591 -10.53 -18.46 -9.44
CA THR A 591 -10.99 -17.36 -10.30
C THR A 591 -9.91 -17.08 -11.33
N SER A 592 -10.28 -16.76 -12.57
CA SER A 592 -9.35 -16.35 -13.62
C SER A 592 -9.60 -14.91 -14.04
N LEU A 593 -8.54 -14.21 -14.41
CA LEU A 593 -8.56 -12.87 -14.98
C LEU A 593 -7.68 -12.86 -16.22
N GLU A 594 -8.22 -12.40 -17.34
CA GLU A 594 -7.48 -12.26 -18.59
C GLU A 594 -7.41 -10.80 -19.02
N TYR A 595 -6.32 -10.45 -19.68
CA TYR A 595 -6.17 -9.18 -20.35
C TYR A 595 -5.17 -9.30 -21.49
N THR A 596 -5.26 -8.38 -22.42
CA THR A 596 -4.46 -8.38 -23.66
C THR A 596 -3.59 -7.14 -23.73
N LEU A 597 -2.34 -7.33 -24.13
CA LEU A 597 -1.39 -6.24 -24.35
C LEU A 597 -0.65 -6.41 -25.68
N ARG A 598 -0.17 -5.28 -26.23
CA ARG A 598 0.72 -5.25 -27.38
C ARG A 598 2.09 -4.76 -26.95
N VAL A 599 3.16 -5.50 -27.30
CA VAL A 599 4.54 -5.08 -27.05
C VAL A 599 5.03 -4.19 -28.18
N ASN A 600 5.38 -2.93 -27.87
CA ASN A 600 5.68 -1.92 -28.89
C ASN A 600 7.16 -1.56 -28.96
N ASN A 601 7.94 -1.78 -27.90
CA ASN A 601 9.32 -1.37 -27.81
C ASN A 601 10.24 -2.58 -27.66
N PRO A 602 11.35 -2.66 -28.44
CA PRO A 602 12.38 -3.66 -28.23
C PRO A 602 13.12 -3.41 -26.92
N GLY A 603 13.62 -4.48 -26.30
CA GLY A 603 14.37 -4.42 -25.05
C GLY A 603 14.16 -5.64 -24.17
N THR A 604 14.88 -5.68 -23.06
CA THR A 604 14.74 -6.70 -22.02
C THR A 604 14.15 -6.06 -20.76
N PHE A 605 12.96 -6.53 -20.36
CA PHE A 605 12.16 -5.95 -19.29
C PHE A 605 12.09 -6.89 -18.09
N GLN A 606 12.60 -6.45 -16.95
CA GLN A 606 12.37 -7.10 -15.67
C GLN A 606 11.02 -6.62 -15.13
N LEU A 607 10.17 -7.58 -14.75
CA LEU A 607 8.85 -7.28 -14.23
C LEU A 607 8.83 -7.38 -12.71
N PRO A 608 8.17 -6.43 -12.02
CA PRO A 608 7.82 -6.59 -10.61
C PRO A 608 6.96 -7.84 -10.39
N PRO A 609 6.83 -8.34 -9.14
CA PRO A 609 5.96 -9.46 -8.85
C PRO A 609 4.48 -9.15 -9.14
N THR A 610 3.72 -10.18 -9.57
CA THR A 610 2.25 -10.17 -9.55
C THR A 610 1.77 -10.33 -8.12
N ARG A 611 0.80 -9.52 -7.70
CA ARG A 611 0.29 -9.47 -6.32
C ARG A 611 -1.21 -9.63 -6.26
N VAL A 612 -1.68 -10.36 -5.24
CA VAL A 612 -3.10 -10.44 -4.87
C VAL A 612 -3.19 -10.19 -3.38
N GLU A 613 -4.02 -9.27 -2.96
CA GLU A 613 -4.18 -8.96 -1.54
C GLU A 613 -5.60 -8.52 -1.20
N ALA A 614 -6.08 -8.94 -0.02
CA ALA A 614 -7.31 -8.43 0.57
C ALA A 614 -6.99 -7.15 1.35
N LEU A 615 -7.60 -6.03 0.95
CA LEU A 615 -7.23 -4.69 1.44
C LEU A 615 -7.44 -4.51 2.94
N TYR A 616 -8.39 -5.25 3.52
CA TYR A 616 -8.74 -5.16 4.94
C TYR A 616 -8.43 -6.43 5.74
N ALA A 617 -7.87 -7.46 5.08
CA ALA A 617 -7.39 -8.70 5.70
C ALA A 617 -5.97 -9.01 5.21
N PRO A 618 -4.96 -8.28 5.71
CA PRO A 618 -3.60 -8.30 5.18
C PRO A 618 -2.88 -9.65 5.33
N GLU A 619 -3.40 -10.55 6.15
CA GLU A 619 -2.97 -11.95 6.22
C GLU A 619 -3.33 -12.76 4.96
N MET A 620 -4.32 -12.29 4.18
CA MET A 620 -4.70 -12.83 2.89
C MET A 620 -3.93 -12.12 1.79
N PHE A 621 -2.80 -12.71 1.39
CA PHE A 621 -1.83 -12.12 0.47
C PHE A 621 -1.15 -13.17 -0.40
N GLY A 622 -0.87 -12.85 -1.64
CA GLY A 622 -0.09 -13.68 -2.56
C GLY A 622 0.84 -12.82 -3.41
N GLU A 623 2.06 -13.33 -3.65
CA GLU A 623 3.05 -12.65 -4.48
C GLU A 623 3.79 -13.70 -5.33
N LEU A 624 3.84 -13.46 -6.65
CA LEU A 624 4.48 -14.33 -7.63
C LEU A 624 5.56 -13.52 -8.38
N PRO A 625 6.86 -13.85 -8.25
CA PRO A 625 7.91 -13.29 -9.08
C PRO A 625 7.66 -13.57 -10.56
N ASN A 626 7.93 -12.61 -11.42
CA ASN A 626 7.75 -12.72 -12.87
C ASN A 626 9.07 -12.95 -13.60
N ALA A 627 9.00 -13.74 -14.67
CA ALA A 627 10.12 -13.91 -15.58
C ALA A 627 10.37 -12.62 -16.40
N THR A 628 11.60 -12.43 -16.81
CA THR A 628 12.01 -11.36 -17.72
C THR A 628 11.38 -11.57 -19.10
N ILE A 629 10.91 -10.51 -19.73
CA ILE A 629 10.38 -10.50 -21.09
C ILE A 629 11.39 -9.79 -22.00
N THR A 630 11.74 -10.42 -23.12
CA THR A 630 12.59 -9.83 -24.15
C THR A 630 11.78 -9.58 -25.42
N VAL A 631 11.80 -8.36 -25.93
CA VAL A 631 11.17 -7.95 -27.18
C VAL A 631 12.27 -7.57 -28.18
N GLN A 632 12.22 -8.14 -29.38
CA GLN A 632 13.18 -7.89 -30.46
C GLN A 632 12.48 -7.19 -31.63
N ASP A 633 13.22 -6.43 -32.45
CA ASP A 633 12.65 -5.97 -33.73
C ASP A 633 12.34 -7.17 -34.63
N ALA A 634 11.32 -7.06 -35.44
CA ALA A 634 10.83 -8.18 -36.29
C ALA A 634 11.89 -8.66 -37.30
N ASP A 635 12.74 -7.78 -37.76
CA ASP A 635 13.82 -8.09 -38.70
C ASP A 635 14.95 -8.90 -38.02
N ASP A 636 15.33 -8.55 -36.79
CA ASP A 636 16.33 -9.27 -36.01
C ASP A 636 15.81 -10.62 -35.50
N ALA A 637 14.53 -10.67 -35.18
CA ALA A 637 13.85 -11.89 -34.75
C ALA A 637 13.80 -12.95 -35.86
N SER A 638 13.63 -12.53 -37.12
CA SER A 638 13.62 -13.41 -38.30
C SER A 638 15.02 -13.96 -38.62
N ALA A 639 16.07 -13.20 -38.37
CA ALA A 639 17.48 -13.60 -38.59
C ALA A 639 17.98 -14.63 -37.55
N SER A 640 17.42 -14.64 -36.34
CA SER A 640 17.80 -15.54 -35.26
C SER A 640 17.08 -16.89 -35.26
N SER A 641 16.11 -17.12 -36.15
CA SER A 641 15.46 -18.41 -36.33
C SER A 641 16.42 -19.42 -36.97
N PRO A 642 16.60 -20.64 -36.42
CA PRO A 642 17.41 -21.67 -37.06
C PRO A 642 16.80 -21.98 -38.44
N ARG A 643 17.55 -21.71 -39.51
CA ARG A 643 17.20 -22.17 -40.85
C ARG A 643 17.08 -23.68 -40.80
N THR A 644 15.89 -24.22 -40.92
CA THR A 644 15.70 -25.63 -41.29
C THR A 644 16.28 -25.79 -42.71
N GLU A 645 17.51 -26.32 -42.81
CA GLU A 645 18.04 -26.81 -44.06
C GLU A 645 17.05 -27.82 -44.64
N GLY A 646 16.47 -27.46 -45.74
CA GLY A 646 15.58 -28.32 -46.52
C GLY A 646 16.33 -29.58 -46.94
N ALA A 647 15.90 -30.70 -46.38
CA ALA A 647 16.23 -32.00 -46.94
C ALA A 647 15.53 -32.14 -48.30
N THR A 648 16.27 -31.85 -49.37
CA THR A 648 15.97 -32.31 -50.74
C THR A 648 16.17 -33.81 -50.76
N ARG A 649 15.06 -34.54 -50.83
CA ARG A 649 14.88 -35.67 -51.75
C ARG A 649 13.44 -36.17 -51.71
#